data_a99a2a5226007821747953ff061eef49
#
_entry.id   a99a2a5226007821747953ff061eef49
#
_cell.length_a   1.000
_cell.length_b   1.000
_cell.length_c   1.000
_cell.angle_alpha   90.00
_cell.angle_beta   90.00
_cell.angle_gamma   90.00
#
_symmetry.space_group_name_H-M   'P 1'
#
loop_
_entity.id
_entity.type
_entity.pdbx_description
1 polymer ?
#
loop_
_entity_poly.entity_id
_entity_poly.type
_entity_poly.pdbx_seq_one_letter_code
_entity_poly.pdbx_strand_id
1 'polypeptide(L)'
;MIRQFELVERVKAYDKFADEDAINKAYVFALKAHGNQKRASGDPYFSHPLEVAGILTQYKLDSKSIITALLHDTIEDTEATTEEVRELFGDEVAQLVDGVTKLARIELQSDHSDQAENFRKLVLAMSEDIRVLLVKLADRLHNMRTLHYIKKPEKRRSIALETMEIYAPLAERIGMQEMKNELEDLAFSEINPEARSSILARIKFLRDEGKDNVAAIVDELKDLLAKNGVVAEIFGREKTPYSIWRKMQKKNISFEQVADVIAFRTLVDNVGDVYKALGIIHQAYHVVPGRFRDYISTPKGNGYQSLHTGVIGPDRQRIEVQIRTRDMNQIAELGVAAHWQYKQSVSDKSAGRDFQWMRELLDILEQAANPDDFLENTKLEMFPDQVFCFTPAGDVIALPAGATPVDFAYAVHSAIGDTCVGAKVNGRSVPLRTELANGDQVEIITSKAQTPSPVWENFVVTGRARARIRRFVRQRERDEYKNLGKAILERVFRDEQYELTDKALKEALTLFTMSSVDDLFAEVGSGEITGRQVVEAVYPGTKKDKRKNGKVIEFARSLGRRKKTEPVKPGIPIKGMIPGMALHFAGCCTPLPGDRIVGIISKGRGVNVHAIDCETLEEFADTPERWIDLAWDESAVDDVHTARLDVTVTNEPGSLGELSTLIARNDGNISNLKVTGRTSEFFDLKIDIQVRDVRQLTNIIAALRASSAINSVERARG
;
A
#
# COMPACT_ATOMS: atom_id res chain seq x y z
N MET A 1 -22.94 18.22 26.29
CA MET A 1 -23.66 16.92 26.14
C MET A 1 -25.00 17.21 25.50
N ILE A 2 -25.27 16.59 24.37
CA ILE A 2 -26.52 16.68 23.62
C ILE A 2 -27.65 16.07 24.48
N ARG A 3 -28.83 16.68 24.53
CA ARG A 3 -30.00 16.11 25.21
C ARG A 3 -30.82 15.26 24.25
N GLN A 4 -31.62 14.33 24.77
CA GLN A 4 -32.47 13.44 23.97
C GLN A 4 -33.32 14.19 22.94
N PHE A 5 -34.05 15.22 23.36
CA PHE A 5 -34.89 16.01 22.45
C PHE A 5 -34.08 16.78 21.42
N GLU A 6 -32.89 17.28 21.78
CA GLU A 6 -32.00 17.98 20.83
C GLU A 6 -31.50 17.04 19.75
N LEU A 7 -31.21 15.75 20.07
CA LEU A 7 -30.84 14.76 19.05
C LEU A 7 -31.98 14.52 18.08
N VAL A 8 -33.19 14.31 18.59
CA VAL A 8 -34.39 14.08 17.77
C VAL A 8 -34.67 15.28 16.87
N GLU A 9 -34.65 16.49 17.43
CA GLU A 9 -34.87 17.73 16.64
C GLU A 9 -33.81 17.91 15.55
N ARG A 10 -32.53 17.60 15.81
CA ARG A 10 -31.49 17.63 14.80
C ARG A 10 -31.77 16.65 13.65
N VAL A 11 -32.22 15.43 13.96
CA VAL A 11 -32.55 14.44 12.93
C VAL A 11 -33.77 14.90 12.12
N LYS A 12 -34.83 15.38 12.78
CA LYS A 12 -36.04 15.89 12.13
C LYS A 12 -35.80 17.10 11.23
N ALA A 13 -34.76 17.89 11.54
CA ALA A 13 -34.43 19.07 10.75
C ALA A 13 -33.99 18.71 9.30
N TYR A 14 -33.46 17.51 9.06
CA TYR A 14 -33.03 17.06 7.74
C TYR A 14 -33.78 15.81 7.21
N ASP A 15 -34.36 15.00 8.10
CA ASP A 15 -35.14 13.80 7.75
C ASP A 15 -36.59 13.95 8.24
N LYS A 16 -37.49 14.26 7.31
CA LYS A 16 -38.93 14.43 7.61
C LYS A 16 -39.63 13.11 7.96
N PHE A 17 -39.02 11.98 7.66
CA PHE A 17 -39.53 10.63 7.92
C PHE A 17 -38.80 9.96 9.08
N ALA A 18 -38.06 10.74 9.88
CA ALA A 18 -37.35 10.23 11.05
C ALA A 18 -38.28 9.50 12.01
N ASP A 19 -37.89 8.28 12.37
CA ASP A 19 -38.58 7.47 13.40
C ASP A 19 -38.20 7.96 14.82
N GLU A 20 -38.94 8.95 15.28
CA GLU A 20 -38.72 9.58 16.57
C GLU A 20 -38.87 8.58 17.73
N ASP A 21 -39.89 7.70 17.65
CA ASP A 21 -40.14 6.71 18.67
C ASP A 21 -39.01 5.69 18.80
N ALA A 22 -38.46 5.21 17.67
CA ALA A 22 -37.35 4.30 17.65
C ALA A 22 -36.04 4.96 18.17
N ILE A 23 -35.77 6.23 17.83
CA ILE A 23 -34.62 6.98 18.35
C ILE A 23 -34.75 7.16 19.88
N ASN A 24 -35.92 7.55 20.35
CA ASN A 24 -36.18 7.71 21.78
C ASN A 24 -36.04 6.38 22.53
N LYS A 25 -36.56 5.29 21.99
CA LYS A 25 -36.44 3.93 22.52
C LYS A 25 -34.98 3.50 22.61
N ALA A 26 -34.17 3.75 21.56
CA ALA A 26 -32.74 3.44 21.53
C ALA A 26 -31.96 4.24 22.57
N TYR A 27 -32.29 5.53 22.74
CA TYR A 27 -31.70 6.38 23.79
C TYR A 27 -31.92 5.80 25.17
N VAL A 28 -33.18 5.46 25.49
CA VAL A 28 -33.56 4.92 26.83
C VAL A 28 -32.93 3.53 27.01
N PHE A 29 -32.91 2.69 25.99
CA PHE A 29 -32.31 1.35 26.07
C PHE A 29 -30.80 1.44 26.37
N ALA A 30 -30.03 2.23 25.59
CA ALA A 30 -28.61 2.40 25.80
C ALA A 30 -28.26 3.04 27.15
N LEU A 31 -29.05 4.04 27.58
CA LEU A 31 -28.90 4.65 28.91
C LEU A 31 -29.07 3.62 30.05
N LYS A 32 -30.07 2.74 29.93
CA LYS A 32 -30.30 1.68 30.93
C LYS A 32 -29.23 0.60 30.87
N ALA A 33 -28.81 0.17 29.69
CA ALA A 33 -27.81 -0.85 29.50
C ALA A 33 -26.46 -0.46 30.11
N HIS A 34 -25.98 0.77 29.85
CA HIS A 34 -24.72 1.27 30.42
C HIS A 34 -24.83 1.65 31.92
N GLY A 35 -26.03 1.94 32.43
CA GLY A 35 -26.29 2.19 33.82
C GLY A 35 -25.29 3.16 34.49
N ASN A 36 -24.54 2.67 35.48
CA ASN A 36 -23.58 3.45 36.26
C ASN A 36 -22.13 3.39 35.72
N GLN A 37 -21.91 2.85 34.55
CA GLN A 37 -20.57 2.80 33.93
C GLN A 37 -20.02 4.21 33.72
N LYS A 38 -18.70 4.38 33.92
CA LYS A 38 -18.00 5.66 33.75
C LYS A 38 -16.82 5.52 32.77
N ARG A 39 -16.58 6.56 31.99
CA ARG A 39 -15.40 6.72 31.13
C ARG A 39 -14.16 7.12 31.93
N ALA A 40 -13.00 7.12 31.26
CA ALA A 40 -11.73 7.61 31.80
C ALA A 40 -11.78 9.10 32.22
N SER A 41 -12.68 9.90 31.65
CA SER A 41 -12.97 11.28 32.02
C SER A 41 -13.74 11.42 33.36
N GLY A 42 -14.38 10.33 33.81
CA GLY A 42 -15.31 10.33 34.97
C GLY A 42 -16.77 10.57 34.58
N ASP A 43 -17.07 10.91 33.34
CA ASP A 43 -18.43 11.09 32.82
C ASP A 43 -19.19 9.76 32.72
N PRO A 44 -20.55 9.76 32.76
CA PRO A 44 -21.33 8.58 32.44
C PRO A 44 -20.97 8.00 31.09
N TYR A 45 -20.84 6.66 30.98
CA TYR A 45 -20.42 6.00 29.73
C TYR A 45 -21.36 6.34 28.58
N PHE A 46 -22.65 6.40 28.82
CA PHE A 46 -23.67 6.74 27.80
C PHE A 46 -23.44 8.09 27.11
N SER A 47 -22.64 9.00 27.69
CA SER A 47 -22.29 10.26 27.02
C SER A 47 -21.58 10.01 25.65
N HIS A 48 -20.85 8.90 25.55
CA HIS A 48 -20.12 8.56 24.33
C HIS A 48 -21.03 8.17 23.16
N PRO A 49 -21.90 7.15 23.24
CA PRO A 49 -22.83 6.83 22.17
C PRO A 49 -23.69 8.01 21.74
N LEU A 50 -24.06 8.85 22.70
CA LEU A 50 -24.85 10.05 22.43
C LEU A 50 -24.07 11.09 21.60
N GLU A 51 -22.80 11.35 21.91
CA GLU A 51 -21.97 12.27 21.15
C GLU A 51 -21.62 11.67 19.78
N VAL A 52 -21.41 10.34 19.67
CA VAL A 52 -21.23 9.64 18.38
C VAL A 52 -22.47 9.83 17.48
N ALA A 53 -23.66 9.62 18.03
CA ALA A 53 -24.92 9.90 17.33
C ALA A 53 -25.01 11.39 16.90
N GLY A 54 -24.59 12.29 17.80
CA GLY A 54 -24.52 13.73 17.51
C GLY A 54 -23.56 14.09 16.36
N ILE A 55 -22.42 13.42 16.27
CA ILE A 55 -21.50 13.59 15.14
C ILE A 55 -22.18 13.15 13.83
N LEU A 56 -22.88 12.01 13.83
CA LEU A 56 -23.54 11.50 12.63
C LEU A 56 -24.70 12.40 12.15
N THR A 57 -25.35 13.16 13.05
CA THR A 57 -26.36 14.16 12.64
C THR A 57 -25.78 15.29 11.80
N GLN A 58 -24.50 15.63 11.99
CA GLN A 58 -23.80 16.63 11.15
C GLN A 58 -23.66 16.17 9.68
N TYR A 59 -23.54 14.83 9.50
CA TYR A 59 -23.49 14.18 8.18
C TYR A 59 -24.88 13.77 7.67
N LYS A 60 -25.96 14.13 8.40
CA LYS A 60 -27.35 13.94 8.01
C LYS A 60 -27.71 12.49 7.69
N LEU A 61 -27.21 11.52 8.47
CA LEU A 61 -27.49 10.10 8.28
C LEU A 61 -28.91 9.72 8.71
N ASP A 62 -29.41 8.61 8.18
CA ASP A 62 -30.75 8.08 8.45
C ASP A 62 -30.96 7.68 9.92
N SER A 63 -32.24 7.58 10.31
CA SER A 63 -32.62 7.22 11.69
C SER A 63 -31.99 5.91 12.16
N LYS A 64 -31.82 4.92 11.27
CA LYS A 64 -31.22 3.61 11.61
C LYS A 64 -29.74 3.73 11.97
N SER A 65 -29.00 4.57 11.24
CA SER A 65 -27.61 4.89 11.56
C SER A 65 -27.48 5.60 12.91
N ILE A 66 -28.38 6.51 13.21
CA ILE A 66 -28.41 7.21 14.53
C ILE A 66 -28.73 6.24 15.66
N ILE A 67 -29.71 5.34 15.46
CA ILE A 67 -30.04 4.28 16.42
C ILE A 67 -28.84 3.35 16.62
N THR A 68 -28.18 2.94 15.52
CA THR A 68 -26.96 2.12 15.59
C THR A 68 -25.86 2.81 16.40
N ALA A 69 -25.66 4.10 16.21
CA ALA A 69 -24.69 4.88 16.99
C ALA A 69 -25.03 4.94 18.49
N LEU A 70 -26.31 5.01 18.85
CA LEU A 70 -26.73 4.96 20.25
C LEU A 70 -26.48 3.58 20.89
N LEU A 71 -26.54 2.51 20.07
CA LEU A 71 -26.48 1.12 20.53
C LEU A 71 -25.11 0.45 20.33
N HIS A 72 -24.15 1.08 19.65
CA HIS A 72 -22.95 0.41 19.11
C HIS A 72 -22.09 -0.29 20.18
N ASP A 73 -22.02 0.25 21.40
CA ASP A 73 -21.26 -0.32 22.51
C ASP A 73 -22.12 -1.19 23.45
N THR A 74 -23.44 -1.24 23.26
CA THR A 74 -24.33 -1.92 24.22
C THR A 74 -24.09 -3.43 24.24
N ILE A 75 -23.85 -4.07 23.10
CA ILE A 75 -23.58 -5.52 23.01
C ILE A 75 -22.18 -5.88 23.53
N GLU A 76 -21.23 -4.96 23.42
CA GLU A 76 -19.85 -5.19 23.83
C GLU A 76 -19.62 -4.97 25.31
N ASP A 77 -20.15 -3.85 25.83
CA ASP A 77 -19.82 -3.35 27.17
C ASP A 77 -20.92 -3.63 28.22
N THR A 78 -22.03 -4.27 27.81
CA THR A 78 -23.15 -4.58 28.71
C THR A 78 -23.66 -6.03 28.51
N GLU A 79 -24.72 -6.38 29.27
CA GLU A 79 -25.38 -7.70 29.13
C GLU A 79 -26.39 -7.78 27.96
N ALA A 80 -26.55 -6.70 27.19
CA ALA A 80 -27.49 -6.66 26.08
C ALA A 80 -27.05 -7.64 24.94
N THR A 81 -28.03 -8.31 24.32
CA THR A 81 -27.80 -9.31 23.30
C THR A 81 -28.19 -8.81 21.90
N THR A 82 -27.60 -9.38 20.84
CA THR A 82 -27.98 -9.08 19.45
C THR A 82 -29.46 -9.41 19.20
N GLU A 83 -29.98 -10.45 19.85
CA GLU A 83 -31.37 -10.89 19.74
C GLU A 83 -32.34 -9.85 20.33
N GLU A 84 -32.01 -9.27 21.47
CA GLU A 84 -32.79 -8.18 22.08
C GLU A 84 -32.81 -6.93 21.21
N VAL A 85 -31.67 -6.57 20.63
CA VAL A 85 -31.58 -5.45 19.67
C VAL A 85 -32.42 -5.74 18.43
N ARG A 86 -32.42 -6.99 17.94
CA ARG A 86 -33.21 -7.40 16.77
C ARG A 86 -34.71 -7.32 17.05
N GLU A 87 -35.18 -7.80 18.19
CA GLU A 87 -36.58 -7.75 18.58
C GLU A 87 -37.09 -6.31 18.77
N LEU A 88 -36.25 -5.44 19.31
CA LEU A 88 -36.64 -4.08 19.67
C LEU A 88 -36.51 -3.08 18.49
N PHE A 89 -35.53 -3.26 17.58
CA PHE A 89 -35.14 -2.27 16.55
C PHE A 89 -35.10 -2.85 15.15
N GLY A 90 -35.33 -4.16 14.99
CA GLY A 90 -35.37 -4.86 13.69
C GLY A 90 -34.02 -5.39 13.22
N ASP A 91 -34.08 -6.26 12.18
CA ASP A 91 -32.90 -6.98 11.65
C ASP A 91 -31.81 -6.06 11.14
N GLU A 92 -32.16 -4.98 10.45
CA GLU A 92 -31.19 -4.05 9.83
C GLU A 92 -30.34 -3.34 10.89
N VAL A 93 -30.98 -2.84 11.97
CA VAL A 93 -30.23 -2.21 13.09
C VAL A 93 -29.38 -3.25 13.80
N ALA A 94 -29.91 -4.45 14.05
CA ALA A 94 -29.15 -5.53 14.69
C ALA A 94 -27.92 -5.94 13.88
N GLN A 95 -28.00 -6.01 12.55
CA GLN A 95 -26.86 -6.29 11.66
C GLN A 95 -25.82 -5.16 11.71
N LEU A 96 -26.24 -3.90 11.68
CA LEU A 96 -25.33 -2.77 11.79
C LEU A 96 -24.60 -2.74 13.14
N VAL A 97 -25.31 -2.94 14.24
CA VAL A 97 -24.70 -2.97 15.57
C VAL A 97 -23.74 -4.14 15.71
N ASP A 98 -24.12 -5.35 15.25
CA ASP A 98 -23.24 -6.53 15.23
C ASP A 98 -21.98 -6.28 14.40
N GLY A 99 -22.12 -5.63 13.24
CA GLY A 99 -21.00 -5.22 12.40
C GLY A 99 -20.01 -4.30 13.13
N VAL A 100 -20.52 -3.28 13.84
CA VAL A 100 -19.68 -2.34 14.61
C VAL A 100 -19.04 -3.06 15.81
N THR A 101 -19.80 -3.90 16.53
CA THR A 101 -19.32 -4.67 17.69
C THR A 101 -18.21 -5.66 17.32
N LYS A 102 -18.35 -6.37 16.20
CA LYS A 102 -17.29 -7.27 15.69
C LYS A 102 -15.98 -6.54 15.46
N LEU A 103 -16.04 -5.28 15.03
CA LEU A 103 -14.86 -4.44 14.84
C LEU A 103 -14.22 -4.01 16.17
N ALA A 104 -15.03 -3.65 17.17
CA ALA A 104 -14.54 -3.15 18.44
C ALA A 104 -13.85 -4.24 19.27
N ARG A 105 -14.40 -5.47 19.32
CA ARG A 105 -13.78 -6.63 20.01
C ARG A 105 -12.36 -6.93 19.57
N ILE A 106 -12.03 -6.54 18.39
CA ILE A 106 -10.75 -6.80 17.73
C ILE A 106 -9.71 -5.76 18.15
N GLU A 107 -10.10 -4.49 18.33
CA GLU A 107 -9.22 -3.42 18.79
C GLU A 107 -8.68 -3.66 20.23
N LEU A 108 -9.42 -4.41 21.07
CA LEU A 108 -9.04 -4.66 22.45
C LEU A 108 -7.98 -5.75 22.65
N GLN A 109 -7.71 -6.60 21.64
CA GLN A 109 -6.83 -7.76 21.75
C GLN A 109 -5.41 -7.56 21.18
N SER A 110 -5.03 -6.36 20.73
CA SER A 110 -3.93 -6.18 19.81
C SER A 110 -2.52 -5.99 20.40
N ASP A 111 -1.65 -6.94 20.08
CA ASP A 111 -0.24 -6.74 19.72
C ASP A 111 -0.14 -6.43 18.22
N HIS A 112 1.01 -5.95 17.72
CA HIS A 112 1.19 -5.46 16.33
C HIS A 112 0.71 -6.41 15.21
N SER A 113 0.65 -7.73 15.44
CA SER A 113 0.12 -8.72 14.48
C SER A 113 -1.39 -8.63 14.26
N ASP A 114 -2.12 -8.05 15.22
CA ASP A 114 -3.58 -8.03 15.21
C ASP A 114 -4.14 -6.82 14.44
N GLN A 115 -3.34 -5.78 14.21
CA GLN A 115 -3.76 -4.57 13.49
C GLN A 115 -4.17 -4.88 12.04
N ALA A 116 -3.45 -5.78 11.39
CA ALA A 116 -3.75 -6.22 10.04
C ALA A 116 -5.04 -7.06 9.96
N GLU A 117 -5.26 -7.97 10.91
CA GLU A 117 -6.48 -8.77 10.98
C GLU A 117 -7.71 -7.89 11.32
N ASN A 118 -7.52 -6.88 12.17
CA ASN A 118 -8.56 -5.90 12.50
C ASN A 118 -8.97 -5.11 11.27
N PHE A 119 -8.00 -4.66 10.49
CA PHE A 119 -8.28 -3.95 9.26
C PHE A 119 -8.97 -4.84 8.22
N ARG A 120 -8.58 -6.10 8.10
CA ARG A 120 -9.24 -7.09 7.25
C ARG A 120 -10.72 -7.25 7.60
N LYS A 121 -11.04 -7.40 8.89
CA LYS A 121 -12.42 -7.54 9.37
C LYS A 121 -13.22 -6.25 9.16
N LEU A 122 -12.59 -5.09 9.33
CA LEU A 122 -13.19 -3.79 9.02
C LEU A 122 -13.63 -3.73 7.56
N VAL A 123 -12.77 -4.13 6.62
CA VAL A 123 -13.09 -4.13 5.19
C VAL A 123 -14.24 -5.10 4.87
N LEU A 124 -14.26 -6.28 5.48
CA LEU A 124 -15.35 -7.24 5.33
C LEU A 124 -16.69 -6.68 5.85
N ALA A 125 -16.72 -6.12 7.04
CA ALA A 125 -17.93 -5.52 7.60
C ALA A 125 -18.43 -4.32 6.76
N MET A 126 -17.52 -3.47 6.26
CA MET A 126 -17.86 -2.36 5.35
C MET A 126 -18.46 -2.85 4.02
N SER A 127 -18.05 -4.03 3.54
CA SER A 127 -18.56 -4.57 2.29
C SER A 127 -20.02 -5.00 2.37
N GLU A 128 -20.51 -5.31 3.55
CA GLU A 128 -21.91 -5.63 3.81
C GLU A 128 -22.76 -4.33 3.88
N ASP A 129 -22.32 -3.35 4.66
CA ASP A 129 -22.97 -2.04 4.74
C ASP A 129 -21.98 -0.93 5.14
N ILE A 130 -21.87 0.10 4.30
CA ILE A 130 -20.96 1.24 4.50
C ILE A 130 -21.29 2.04 5.78
N ARG A 131 -22.52 1.99 6.28
CA ARG A 131 -22.92 2.67 7.52
C ARG A 131 -22.14 2.18 8.73
N VAL A 132 -21.71 0.91 8.73
CA VAL A 132 -20.81 0.38 9.77
C VAL A 132 -19.52 1.20 9.86
N LEU A 133 -18.91 1.52 8.71
CA LEU A 133 -17.74 2.40 8.67
C LEU A 133 -18.06 3.82 9.16
N LEU A 134 -19.20 4.39 8.77
CA LEU A 134 -19.58 5.75 9.17
C LEU A 134 -19.74 5.87 10.68
N VAL A 135 -20.40 4.88 11.32
CA VAL A 135 -20.53 4.81 12.78
C VAL A 135 -19.15 4.66 13.42
N LYS A 136 -18.29 3.76 12.89
CA LYS A 136 -16.95 3.52 13.44
C LYS A 136 -16.02 4.74 13.31
N LEU A 137 -16.12 5.50 12.21
CA LEU A 137 -15.38 6.76 12.05
C LEU A 137 -15.84 7.83 13.05
N ALA A 138 -17.15 7.93 13.31
CA ALA A 138 -17.69 8.85 14.31
C ALA A 138 -17.29 8.44 15.75
N ASP A 139 -17.29 7.14 16.04
CA ASP A 139 -16.75 6.57 17.29
C ASP A 139 -15.28 6.95 17.44
N ARG A 140 -14.44 6.66 16.44
CA ARG A 140 -13.01 7.01 16.45
C ARG A 140 -12.80 8.51 16.65
N LEU A 141 -13.57 9.35 15.96
CA LEU A 141 -13.45 10.80 16.10
C LEU A 141 -13.77 11.26 17.54
N HIS A 142 -14.83 10.74 18.15
CA HIS A 142 -15.16 11.06 19.56
C HIS A 142 -14.07 10.53 20.51
N ASN A 143 -13.54 9.35 20.27
CA ASN A 143 -12.44 8.78 21.05
C ASN A 143 -11.17 9.65 20.93
N MET A 144 -10.86 10.17 19.75
CA MET A 144 -9.74 11.09 19.53
C MET A 144 -9.96 12.44 20.25
N ARG A 145 -11.16 13.00 20.25
CA ARG A 145 -11.50 14.23 20.99
C ARG A 145 -11.29 14.09 22.49
N THR A 146 -11.48 12.88 23.03
CA THR A 146 -11.35 12.55 24.45
C THR A 146 -10.06 11.81 24.82
N LEU A 147 -9.11 11.68 23.88
CA LEU A 147 -7.89 10.89 24.03
C LEU A 147 -7.00 11.37 25.18
N HIS A 148 -6.99 12.66 25.45
CA HIS A 148 -6.22 13.30 26.53
C HIS A 148 -6.57 12.80 27.94
N TYR A 149 -7.74 12.19 28.17
CA TYR A 149 -8.11 11.56 29.44
C TYR A 149 -7.40 10.22 29.69
N ILE A 150 -6.81 9.60 28.66
CA ILE A 150 -6.02 8.38 28.81
C ILE A 150 -4.67 8.74 29.44
N LYS A 151 -4.38 8.17 30.60
CA LYS A 151 -3.17 8.53 31.39
C LYS A 151 -1.86 8.04 30.77
N LYS A 152 -1.87 6.91 30.03
CA LYS A 152 -0.67 6.29 29.45
C LYS A 152 -0.30 6.94 28.11
N PRO A 153 0.84 7.67 28.00
CA PRO A 153 1.24 8.34 26.77
C PRO A 153 1.45 7.37 25.59
N GLU A 154 2.02 6.17 25.87
CA GLU A 154 2.26 5.17 24.83
C GLU A 154 0.94 4.71 24.20
N LYS A 155 -0.10 4.50 25.01
CA LYS A 155 -1.43 4.12 24.50
C LYS A 155 -2.05 5.25 23.67
N ARG A 156 -1.94 6.50 24.11
CA ARG A 156 -2.40 7.65 23.30
C ARG A 156 -1.71 7.71 21.95
N ARG A 157 -0.38 7.56 21.95
CA ARG A 157 0.43 7.57 20.73
C ARG A 157 0.06 6.42 19.79
N SER A 158 -0.15 5.21 20.29
CA SER A 158 -0.57 4.05 19.49
C SER A 158 -1.92 4.29 18.81
N ILE A 159 -2.92 4.79 19.56
CA ILE A 159 -4.25 5.14 19.02
C ILE A 159 -4.14 6.25 17.96
N ALA A 160 -3.29 7.25 18.19
CA ALA A 160 -3.05 8.34 17.25
C ALA A 160 -2.40 7.85 15.95
N LEU A 161 -1.41 6.95 16.03
CA LEU A 161 -0.78 6.34 14.86
C LEU A 161 -1.77 5.51 14.04
N GLU A 162 -2.54 4.64 14.69
CA GLU A 162 -3.58 3.87 14.03
C GLU A 162 -4.63 4.77 13.35
N THR A 163 -5.03 5.85 14.02
CA THR A 163 -5.94 6.85 13.45
C THR A 163 -5.37 7.49 12.20
N MET A 164 -4.08 7.85 12.22
CA MET A 164 -3.38 8.47 11.09
C MET A 164 -3.19 7.50 9.92
N GLU A 165 -2.93 6.23 10.21
CA GLU A 165 -2.59 5.23 9.19
C GLU A 165 -3.81 4.53 8.58
N ILE A 166 -4.93 4.44 9.31
CA ILE A 166 -6.10 3.68 8.89
C ILE A 166 -7.34 4.58 8.77
N TYR A 167 -7.77 5.23 9.86
CA TYR A 167 -9.07 5.89 9.90
C TYR A 167 -9.11 7.20 9.11
N ALA A 168 -8.08 8.02 9.17
CA ALA A 168 -8.02 9.26 8.40
C ALA A 168 -7.96 9.01 6.88
N PRO A 169 -7.16 8.06 6.36
CA PRO A 169 -7.21 7.66 4.95
C PRO A 169 -8.56 7.08 4.51
N LEU A 170 -9.22 6.28 5.36
CA LEU A 170 -10.57 5.77 5.07
C LEU A 170 -11.58 6.92 4.96
N ALA A 171 -11.56 7.86 5.89
CA ALA A 171 -12.43 9.05 5.83
C ALA A 171 -12.17 9.87 4.55
N GLU A 172 -10.92 10.00 4.11
CA GLU A 172 -10.55 10.65 2.85
C GLU A 172 -11.12 9.88 1.64
N ARG A 173 -11.01 8.55 1.65
CA ARG A 173 -11.45 7.69 0.55
C ARG A 173 -12.96 7.76 0.34
N ILE A 174 -13.74 7.86 1.40
CA ILE A 174 -15.20 8.03 1.34
C ILE A 174 -15.63 9.50 1.22
N GLY A 175 -14.69 10.43 1.06
CA GLY A 175 -14.96 11.85 0.83
C GLY A 175 -15.32 12.66 2.06
N MET A 176 -15.25 12.12 3.29
CA MET A 176 -15.55 12.82 4.54
C MET A 176 -14.40 13.74 4.97
N GLN A 177 -14.18 14.80 4.19
CA GLN A 177 -12.96 15.63 4.29
C GLN A 177 -12.84 16.38 5.62
N GLU A 178 -13.93 16.80 6.24
CA GLU A 178 -13.90 17.48 7.53
C GLU A 178 -13.49 16.53 8.64
N MET A 179 -14.11 15.35 8.68
CA MET A 179 -13.77 14.30 9.64
C MET A 179 -12.32 13.86 9.50
N LYS A 180 -11.85 13.63 8.26
CA LYS A 180 -10.45 13.33 7.97
C LYS A 180 -9.50 14.39 8.51
N ASN A 181 -9.79 15.67 8.26
CA ASN A 181 -8.94 16.79 8.72
C ASN A 181 -8.89 16.88 10.24
N GLU A 182 -10.00 16.64 10.93
CA GLU A 182 -10.04 16.66 12.38
C GLU A 182 -9.31 15.45 12.98
N LEU A 183 -9.52 14.24 12.43
CA LEU A 183 -8.77 13.04 12.84
C LEU A 183 -7.26 13.23 12.68
N GLU A 184 -6.81 13.76 11.53
CA GLU A 184 -5.39 14.06 11.29
C GLU A 184 -4.83 15.08 12.28
N ASP A 185 -5.56 16.16 12.58
CA ASP A 185 -5.07 17.20 13.49
C ASP A 185 -5.01 16.74 14.94
N LEU A 186 -6.02 15.97 15.39
CA LEU A 186 -6.03 15.35 16.70
C LEU A 186 -4.91 14.31 16.85
N ALA A 187 -4.70 13.46 15.85
CA ALA A 187 -3.62 12.47 15.85
C ALA A 187 -2.24 13.17 15.82
N PHE A 188 -2.08 14.20 15.00
CA PHE A 188 -0.87 14.99 14.92
C PHE A 188 -0.51 15.66 16.24
N SER A 189 -1.50 16.08 17.04
CA SER A 189 -1.31 16.66 18.36
C SER A 189 -0.65 15.71 19.36
N GLU A 190 -0.85 14.39 19.22
CA GLU A 190 -0.24 13.37 20.07
C GLU A 190 1.08 12.83 19.49
N ILE A 191 1.17 12.72 18.14
CA ILE A 191 2.36 12.16 17.48
C ILE A 191 3.52 13.17 17.48
N ASN A 192 3.22 14.44 17.15
CA ASN A 192 4.24 15.49 17.02
C ASN A 192 3.75 16.84 17.56
N PRO A 193 3.55 16.96 18.89
CA PRO A 193 2.97 18.14 19.54
C PRO A 193 3.79 19.41 19.34
N GLU A 194 5.13 19.29 19.30
CA GLU A 194 6.03 20.45 19.12
C GLU A 194 5.87 21.08 17.72
N ALA A 195 5.88 20.26 16.68
CA ALA A 195 5.70 20.74 15.32
C ALA A 195 4.31 21.37 15.14
N ARG A 196 3.25 20.75 15.69
CA ARG A 196 1.89 21.31 15.67
C ARG A 196 1.83 22.67 16.37
N SER A 197 2.38 22.78 17.57
CA SER A 197 2.40 24.02 18.35
C SER A 197 3.15 25.15 17.64
N SER A 198 4.29 24.84 17.02
CA SER A 198 5.06 25.79 16.21
C SER A 198 4.26 26.32 15.01
N ILE A 199 3.58 25.42 14.29
CA ILE A 199 2.75 25.81 13.13
C ILE A 199 1.55 26.64 13.58
N LEU A 200 0.86 26.26 14.66
CA LEU A 200 -0.26 27.03 15.21
C LEU A 200 0.14 28.43 15.64
N ALA A 201 1.30 28.58 16.28
CA ALA A 201 1.82 29.90 16.66
C ALA A 201 2.04 30.80 15.42
N ARG A 202 2.59 30.23 14.34
CA ARG A 202 2.82 30.95 13.07
C ARG A 202 1.52 31.27 12.33
N ILE A 203 0.55 30.35 12.30
CA ILE A 203 -0.78 30.62 11.76
C ILE A 203 -1.46 31.78 12.53
N LYS A 204 -1.37 31.75 13.88
CA LYS A 204 -1.90 32.80 14.72
C LYS A 204 -1.24 34.15 14.41
N PHE A 205 0.07 34.18 14.30
CA PHE A 205 0.82 35.39 13.93
C PHE A 205 0.34 35.96 12.58
N LEU A 206 0.24 35.11 11.55
CA LEU A 206 -0.28 35.52 10.23
C LEU A 206 -1.74 36.02 10.30
N ARG A 207 -2.56 35.40 11.15
CA ARG A 207 -3.94 35.81 11.36
C ARG A 207 -4.03 37.20 12.03
N ASP A 208 -3.19 37.43 13.02
CA ASP A 208 -3.20 38.69 13.78
C ASP A 208 -2.66 39.84 12.92
N GLU A 209 -1.67 39.61 12.04
CA GLU A 209 -1.17 40.59 11.07
C GLU A 209 -2.05 40.72 9.82
N GLY A 210 -2.74 39.64 9.40
CA GLY A 210 -3.44 39.55 8.11
C GLY A 210 -4.96 39.54 8.20
N LYS A 211 -5.59 39.87 9.35
CA LYS A 211 -7.06 39.85 9.51
C LYS A 211 -7.79 40.70 8.47
N ASP A 212 -7.25 41.85 8.12
CA ASP A 212 -7.83 42.74 7.14
C ASP A 212 -7.65 42.23 5.69
N ASN A 213 -6.60 41.44 5.43
CA ASN A 213 -6.30 40.95 4.08
C ASN A 213 -7.24 39.82 3.63
N VAL A 214 -7.64 38.88 4.50
CA VAL A 214 -8.55 37.78 4.11
C VAL A 214 -9.93 38.30 3.78
N ALA A 215 -10.49 39.18 4.62
CA ALA A 215 -11.80 39.81 4.37
C ALA A 215 -11.74 40.68 3.11
N ALA A 216 -10.69 41.47 2.94
CA ALA A 216 -10.50 42.30 1.77
C ALA A 216 -10.43 41.49 0.46
N ILE A 217 -9.68 40.35 0.47
CA ILE A 217 -9.61 39.46 -0.69
C ILE A 217 -10.96 38.81 -0.99
N VAL A 218 -11.71 38.39 0.03
CA VAL A 218 -13.07 37.86 -0.14
C VAL A 218 -13.99 38.88 -0.79
N ASP A 219 -13.98 40.12 -0.29
CA ASP A 219 -14.83 41.21 -0.82
C ASP A 219 -14.43 41.59 -2.26
N GLU A 220 -13.12 41.68 -2.53
CA GLU A 220 -12.59 41.97 -3.87
C GLU A 220 -12.99 40.90 -4.90
N LEU A 221 -12.80 39.61 -4.55
CA LEU A 221 -13.22 38.50 -5.41
C LEU A 221 -14.75 38.48 -5.63
N LYS A 222 -15.53 38.77 -4.59
CA LYS A 222 -16.98 38.85 -4.67
C LYS A 222 -17.44 39.98 -5.59
N ASP A 223 -16.87 41.17 -5.44
CA ASP A 223 -17.13 42.32 -6.26
C ASP A 223 -16.74 42.10 -7.73
N LEU A 224 -15.55 41.46 -7.94
CA LEU A 224 -15.07 41.12 -9.27
C LEU A 224 -16.05 40.19 -10.00
N LEU A 225 -16.54 39.14 -9.34
CA LEU A 225 -17.48 38.18 -9.91
C LEU A 225 -18.86 38.83 -10.14
N ALA A 226 -19.36 39.61 -9.17
CA ALA A 226 -20.65 40.31 -9.27
C ALA A 226 -20.67 41.31 -10.42
N LYS A 227 -19.61 42.11 -10.62
CA LYS A 227 -19.46 43.05 -11.73
C LYS A 227 -19.54 42.38 -13.10
N ASN A 228 -19.15 41.10 -13.18
CA ASN A 228 -19.20 40.31 -14.39
C ASN A 228 -20.42 39.37 -14.48
N GLY A 229 -21.43 39.59 -13.62
CA GLY A 229 -22.71 38.89 -13.65
C GLY A 229 -22.61 37.42 -13.17
N VAL A 230 -21.74 37.16 -12.20
CA VAL A 230 -21.68 35.87 -11.47
C VAL A 230 -21.96 36.13 -10.00
N VAL A 231 -23.03 35.53 -9.48
CA VAL A 231 -23.35 35.55 -8.05
C VAL A 231 -22.59 34.42 -7.37
N ALA A 232 -21.76 34.77 -6.40
CA ALA A 232 -20.94 33.81 -5.69
C ALA A 232 -20.90 34.05 -4.18
N GLU A 233 -20.87 33.00 -3.39
CA GLU A 233 -20.47 33.03 -1.98
C GLU A 233 -19.01 32.67 -1.87
N ILE A 234 -18.22 33.46 -1.14
CA ILE A 234 -16.78 33.26 -1.03
C ILE A 234 -16.38 33.17 0.42
N PHE A 235 -15.59 32.18 0.75
CA PHE A 235 -15.09 31.92 2.11
C PHE A 235 -13.59 31.71 2.09
N GLY A 236 -12.87 32.34 3.02
CA GLY A 236 -11.49 31.98 3.32
C GLY A 236 -11.45 30.69 4.15
N ARG A 237 -10.63 29.73 3.77
CA ARG A 237 -10.40 28.48 4.49
C ARG A 237 -8.92 28.32 4.84
N GLU A 238 -8.62 28.28 6.12
CA GLU A 238 -7.27 27.95 6.58
C GLU A 238 -6.99 26.44 6.43
N LYS A 239 -5.77 26.10 6.03
CA LYS A 239 -5.31 24.70 6.01
C LYS A 239 -5.00 24.24 7.43
N THR A 240 -5.27 22.97 7.71
CA THR A 240 -4.96 22.35 9.01
C THR A 240 -3.45 22.32 9.27
N PRO A 241 -3.00 22.39 10.52
CA PRO A 241 -1.58 22.30 10.89
C PRO A 241 -0.89 21.08 10.30
N TYR A 242 -1.55 19.92 10.32
CA TYR A 242 -1.02 18.71 9.71
C TYR A 242 -0.84 18.82 8.19
N SER A 243 -1.81 19.38 7.47
CA SER A 243 -1.70 19.59 6.01
C SER A 243 -0.52 20.48 5.64
N ILE A 244 -0.25 21.52 6.44
CA ILE A 244 0.90 22.42 6.28
C ILE A 244 2.20 21.66 6.54
N TRP A 245 2.28 20.94 7.67
CA TRP A 245 3.45 20.15 8.05
C TRP A 245 3.79 19.09 6.99
N ARG A 246 2.79 18.31 6.54
CA ARG A 246 2.96 17.32 5.49
C ARG A 246 3.51 17.91 4.20
N LYS A 247 3.03 19.11 3.82
CA LYS A 247 3.52 19.83 2.65
C LYS A 247 4.98 20.29 2.82
N MET A 248 5.34 20.80 3.99
CA MET A 248 6.70 21.17 4.33
C MET A 248 7.66 19.98 4.21
N GLN A 249 7.27 18.82 4.78
CA GLN A 249 8.06 17.59 4.70
C GLN A 249 8.18 17.06 3.26
N LYS A 250 7.05 16.94 2.53
CA LYS A 250 7.05 16.41 1.16
C LYS A 250 7.90 17.26 0.19
N LYS A 251 7.96 18.57 0.39
CA LYS A 251 8.69 19.51 -0.48
C LYS A 251 10.04 19.96 0.08
N ASN A 252 10.37 19.54 1.29
CA ASN A 252 11.55 20.00 2.04
C ASN A 252 11.67 21.54 2.07
N ILE A 253 10.58 22.22 2.45
CA ILE A 253 10.48 23.69 2.50
C ILE A 253 10.14 24.17 3.90
N SER A 254 10.54 25.42 4.23
CA SER A 254 10.15 26.07 5.49
C SER A 254 8.69 26.54 5.46
N PHE A 255 8.14 26.90 6.63
CA PHE A 255 6.77 27.40 6.74
C PHE A 255 6.56 28.68 5.90
N GLU A 256 7.55 29.59 5.89
CA GLU A 256 7.51 30.87 5.14
C GLU A 256 7.44 30.65 3.63
N GLN A 257 7.90 29.49 3.15
CA GLN A 257 7.81 29.11 1.73
C GLN A 257 6.49 28.44 1.37
N VAL A 258 5.63 28.13 2.37
CA VAL A 258 4.27 27.62 2.13
C VAL A 258 3.37 28.80 1.77
N ALA A 259 3.30 29.12 0.49
CA ALA A 259 2.60 30.29 -0.03
C ALA A 259 1.05 30.20 -0.02
N ASP A 260 0.48 29.05 0.33
CA ASP A 260 -0.95 28.75 0.24
C ASP A 260 -1.51 28.21 1.58
N VAL A 261 -1.29 28.97 2.65
CA VAL A 261 -1.83 28.67 3.99
C VAL A 261 -3.35 28.88 3.99
N ILE A 262 -3.85 29.83 3.21
CA ILE A 262 -5.28 30.16 3.06
C ILE A 262 -5.72 29.83 1.64
N ALA A 263 -6.82 29.12 1.52
CA ALA A 263 -7.52 28.88 0.27
C ALA A 263 -8.87 29.61 0.28
N PHE A 264 -9.30 30.09 -0.88
CA PHE A 264 -10.58 30.76 -1.04
C PHE A 264 -11.56 29.83 -1.75
N ARG A 265 -12.67 29.51 -1.10
CA ARG A 265 -13.73 28.70 -1.66
C ARG A 265 -14.80 29.59 -2.25
N THR A 266 -15.10 29.41 -3.52
CA THR A 266 -16.10 30.16 -4.29
C THR A 266 -17.21 29.21 -4.68
N LEU A 267 -18.42 29.45 -4.15
CA LEU A 267 -19.64 28.70 -4.44
C LEU A 267 -20.53 29.48 -5.42
N VAL A 268 -20.93 28.80 -6.47
CA VAL A 268 -21.84 29.33 -7.50
C VAL A 268 -23.00 28.36 -7.73
N ASP A 269 -24.03 28.77 -8.49
CA ASP A 269 -25.27 27.98 -8.60
C ASP A 269 -25.20 26.85 -9.63
N ASN A 270 -24.41 27.00 -10.71
CA ASN A 270 -24.35 26.01 -11.78
C ASN A 270 -22.94 25.86 -12.37
N VAL A 271 -22.73 24.78 -13.14
CA VAL A 271 -21.43 24.45 -13.74
C VAL A 271 -20.95 25.50 -14.75
N GLY A 272 -21.87 26.11 -15.49
CA GLY A 272 -21.53 27.20 -16.41
C GLY A 272 -20.90 28.38 -15.70
N ASP A 273 -21.44 28.75 -14.54
CA ASP A 273 -20.91 29.83 -13.70
C ASP A 273 -19.58 29.48 -13.06
N VAL A 274 -19.29 28.16 -12.79
CA VAL A 274 -17.98 27.74 -12.31
C VAL A 274 -16.87 28.07 -13.32
N TYR A 275 -17.05 27.72 -14.60
CA TYR A 275 -16.07 28.03 -15.65
C TYR A 275 -16.04 29.52 -16.01
N LYS A 276 -17.19 30.21 -15.93
CA LYS A 276 -17.26 31.66 -16.10
C LYS A 276 -16.46 32.38 -15.00
N ALA A 277 -16.64 31.99 -13.74
CA ALA A 277 -15.88 32.52 -12.60
C ALA A 277 -14.37 32.28 -12.76
N LEU A 278 -13.95 31.08 -13.20
CA LEU A 278 -12.55 30.80 -13.51
C LEU A 278 -12.01 31.79 -14.56
N GLY A 279 -12.72 31.99 -15.68
CA GLY A 279 -12.31 32.91 -16.73
C GLY A 279 -12.16 34.35 -16.25
N ILE A 280 -13.08 34.83 -15.42
CA ILE A 280 -13.05 36.18 -14.81
C ILE A 280 -11.83 36.33 -13.89
N ILE A 281 -11.58 35.32 -13.01
CA ILE A 281 -10.44 35.33 -12.09
C ILE A 281 -9.11 35.31 -12.86
N HIS A 282 -9.01 34.51 -13.93
CA HIS A 282 -7.80 34.42 -14.75
C HIS A 282 -7.54 35.67 -15.61
N GLN A 283 -8.61 36.44 -15.95
CA GLN A 283 -8.45 37.74 -16.61
C GLN A 283 -7.96 38.82 -15.64
N ALA A 284 -8.39 38.76 -14.38
CA ALA A 284 -8.05 39.75 -13.37
C ALA A 284 -6.66 39.49 -12.72
N TYR A 285 -6.29 38.24 -12.57
CA TYR A 285 -5.09 37.82 -11.84
C TYR A 285 -4.19 36.88 -12.64
N HIS A 286 -2.88 37.03 -12.50
CA HIS A 286 -1.92 36.15 -13.16
C HIS A 286 -1.94 34.74 -12.59
N VAL A 287 -2.12 33.76 -13.46
CA VAL A 287 -2.15 32.33 -13.09
C VAL A 287 -0.75 31.83 -12.73
N VAL A 288 -0.64 31.07 -11.66
CA VAL A 288 0.60 30.38 -11.30
C VAL A 288 0.71 29.09 -12.11
N PRO A 289 1.71 28.93 -13.02
CA PRO A 289 1.84 27.76 -13.86
C PRO A 289 1.87 26.45 -13.05
N GLY A 290 1.20 25.40 -13.58
CA GLY A 290 1.14 24.08 -12.93
C GLY A 290 0.24 24.00 -11.69
N ARG A 291 -0.49 25.06 -11.35
CA ARG A 291 -1.41 25.12 -10.20
C ARG A 291 -2.89 25.02 -10.55
N PHE A 292 -3.22 24.80 -11.80
CA PHE A 292 -4.59 24.53 -12.24
C PHE A 292 -4.90 23.04 -12.19
N ARG A 293 -6.11 22.69 -11.69
CA ARG A 293 -6.65 21.34 -11.68
C ARG A 293 -8.15 21.40 -11.93
N ASP A 294 -8.63 20.64 -12.89
CA ASP A 294 -10.04 20.48 -13.19
C ASP A 294 -10.55 19.12 -12.71
N TYR A 295 -11.15 19.12 -11.52
CA TYR A 295 -11.82 17.95 -10.94
C TYR A 295 -13.32 17.91 -11.27
N ILE A 296 -13.83 18.78 -12.18
CA ILE A 296 -15.20 18.69 -12.67
C ILE A 296 -15.25 17.82 -13.91
N SER A 297 -14.37 18.08 -14.88
CA SER A 297 -14.24 17.27 -16.08
C SER A 297 -13.67 15.86 -15.77
N THR A 298 -12.83 15.77 -14.74
CA THR A 298 -12.22 14.52 -14.29
C THR A 298 -12.36 14.41 -12.77
N PRO A 299 -13.52 13.95 -12.25
CA PRO A 299 -13.77 13.81 -10.83
C PRO A 299 -12.80 12.85 -10.14
N LYS A 300 -12.51 13.11 -8.86
CA LYS A 300 -11.75 12.14 -8.05
C LYS A 300 -12.57 10.86 -7.82
N GLY A 301 -11.89 9.76 -7.51
CA GLY A 301 -12.52 8.46 -7.26
C GLY A 301 -13.56 8.45 -6.11
N ASN A 302 -13.54 9.45 -5.23
CA ASN A 302 -14.53 9.66 -4.17
C ASN A 302 -15.66 10.64 -4.55
N GLY A 303 -15.83 10.93 -5.84
CA GLY A 303 -16.88 11.84 -6.33
C GLY A 303 -16.60 13.33 -6.13
N TYR A 304 -15.43 13.71 -5.58
CA TYR A 304 -15.07 15.12 -5.38
C TYR A 304 -14.94 15.87 -6.70
N GLN A 305 -15.63 17.00 -6.82
CA GLN A 305 -15.62 17.89 -7.98
C GLN A 305 -15.33 19.34 -7.56
N SER A 306 -14.39 19.99 -8.21
CA SER A 306 -14.06 21.42 -8.02
C SER A 306 -13.03 21.85 -9.07
N LEU A 307 -13.01 23.11 -9.48
CA LEU A 307 -11.85 23.70 -10.12
C LEU A 307 -10.91 24.25 -9.05
N HIS A 308 -9.62 23.94 -9.15
CA HIS A 308 -8.58 24.52 -8.30
C HIS A 308 -7.65 25.35 -9.15
N THR A 309 -7.44 26.58 -8.79
CA THR A 309 -6.47 27.44 -9.46
C THR A 309 -5.64 28.23 -8.46
N GLY A 310 -4.34 28.37 -8.73
CA GLY A 310 -3.45 29.26 -8.00
C GLY A 310 -3.22 30.52 -8.80
N VAL A 311 -3.46 31.68 -8.19
CA VAL A 311 -3.24 32.99 -8.85
C VAL A 311 -2.41 33.92 -7.96
N ILE A 312 -1.82 34.94 -8.58
CA ILE A 312 -1.22 36.08 -7.87
C ILE A 312 -2.34 37.08 -7.67
N GLY A 313 -2.96 37.04 -6.51
CA GLY A 313 -4.09 37.89 -6.14
C GLY A 313 -3.71 39.29 -5.66
N PRO A 314 -4.60 39.95 -4.91
CA PRO A 314 -4.35 41.25 -4.31
C PRO A 314 -3.04 41.28 -3.50
N ASP A 315 -2.40 42.41 -3.40
CA ASP A 315 -1.11 42.60 -2.68
C ASP A 315 0.03 41.68 -3.13
N ARG A 316 -0.05 41.15 -4.36
CA ARG A 316 0.92 40.21 -4.94
C ARG A 316 1.05 38.90 -4.14
N GLN A 317 0.07 38.54 -3.34
CA GLN A 317 0.02 37.29 -2.61
C GLN A 317 -0.41 36.14 -3.50
N ARG A 318 0.20 34.98 -3.29
CA ARG A 318 -0.27 33.74 -3.95
C ARG A 318 -1.47 33.19 -3.20
N ILE A 319 -2.61 33.14 -3.89
CA ILE A 319 -3.84 32.57 -3.35
C ILE A 319 -4.27 31.34 -4.15
N GLU A 320 -4.86 30.37 -3.46
CA GLU A 320 -5.52 29.22 -4.06
C GLU A 320 -7.04 29.49 -4.07
N VAL A 321 -7.67 29.40 -5.23
CA VAL A 321 -9.11 29.53 -5.36
C VAL A 321 -9.71 28.21 -5.79
N GLN A 322 -10.72 27.74 -5.04
CA GLN A 322 -11.49 26.53 -5.29
C GLN A 322 -12.90 26.93 -5.70
N ILE A 323 -13.28 26.63 -6.95
CA ILE A 323 -14.56 27.04 -7.52
C ILE A 323 -15.41 25.79 -7.75
N ARG A 324 -16.65 25.79 -7.24
CA ARG A 324 -17.59 24.66 -7.37
C ARG A 324 -19.04 25.11 -7.17
N THR A 325 -19.98 24.25 -7.54
CA THR A 325 -21.39 24.52 -7.26
C THR A 325 -21.71 24.19 -5.79
N ARG A 326 -22.91 24.64 -5.32
CA ARG A 326 -23.41 24.29 -3.98
C ARG A 326 -23.58 22.79 -3.81
N ASP A 327 -24.05 22.08 -4.84
CA ASP A 327 -24.22 20.61 -4.80
C ASP A 327 -22.85 19.90 -4.73
N MET A 328 -21.87 20.33 -5.54
CA MET A 328 -20.49 19.82 -5.45
C MET A 328 -19.86 20.10 -4.08
N ASN A 329 -20.21 21.24 -3.46
CA ASN A 329 -19.76 21.55 -2.11
C ASN A 329 -20.35 20.58 -1.08
N GLN A 330 -21.62 20.25 -1.19
CA GLN A 330 -22.28 19.31 -0.31
C GLN A 330 -21.64 17.91 -0.41
N ILE A 331 -21.38 17.44 -1.63
CA ILE A 331 -20.67 16.16 -1.86
C ILE A 331 -19.24 16.23 -1.27
N ALA A 332 -18.54 17.35 -1.43
CA ALA A 332 -17.17 17.51 -0.92
C ALA A 332 -17.09 17.60 0.61
N GLU A 333 -18.17 17.98 1.30
CA GLU A 333 -18.26 18.07 2.77
C GLU A 333 -18.78 16.77 3.39
N LEU A 334 -19.86 16.22 2.84
CA LEU A 334 -20.54 15.04 3.39
C LEU A 334 -19.99 13.71 2.85
N GLY A 335 -19.29 13.72 1.72
CA GLY A 335 -18.77 12.49 1.09
C GLY A 335 -19.88 11.51 0.73
N VAL A 336 -19.64 10.24 1.02
CA VAL A 336 -20.60 9.13 0.79
C VAL A 336 -21.93 9.38 1.50
N ALA A 337 -21.96 10.12 2.62
CA ALA A 337 -23.19 10.43 3.32
C ALA A 337 -24.17 11.31 2.48
N ALA A 338 -23.66 12.15 1.58
CA ALA A 338 -24.50 12.92 0.65
C ALA A 338 -25.29 12.02 -0.31
N HIS A 339 -24.66 10.95 -0.80
CA HIS A 339 -25.31 9.98 -1.69
C HIS A 339 -26.40 9.16 -0.99
N TRP A 340 -26.26 8.95 0.33
CA TRP A 340 -27.26 8.24 1.13
C TRP A 340 -28.58 8.99 1.20
N GLN A 341 -28.55 10.32 1.29
CA GLN A 341 -29.75 11.17 1.24
C GLN A 341 -30.48 11.08 -0.10
N TYR A 342 -29.75 10.99 -1.21
CA TYR A 342 -30.33 10.95 -2.55
C TYR A 342 -31.00 9.59 -2.85
N LYS A 343 -30.51 8.47 -2.29
CA LYS A 343 -31.11 7.14 -2.44
C LYS A 343 -32.49 6.97 -1.80
N GLN A 344 -32.81 7.77 -0.79
CA GLN A 344 -34.18 7.78 -0.23
C GLN A 344 -35.21 8.40 -1.19
N SER A 345 -34.78 9.16 -2.21
CA SER A 345 -35.67 9.89 -3.12
C SER A 345 -35.75 9.35 -4.55
N VAL A 346 -34.81 8.54 -5.05
CA VAL A 346 -34.78 8.07 -6.46
C VAL A 346 -34.11 6.70 -6.57
N SER A 347 -34.80 5.72 -7.21
CA SER A 347 -34.25 4.41 -7.59
C SER A 347 -33.37 4.58 -8.85
N ASP A 348 -32.10 4.97 -8.73
CA ASP A 348 -31.26 5.18 -9.89
C ASP A 348 -30.07 4.21 -9.97
N LYS A 349 -29.78 3.76 -11.20
CA LYS A 349 -28.77 2.77 -11.57
C LYS A 349 -27.32 3.27 -11.47
N SER A 350 -27.06 4.46 -10.93
CA SER A 350 -25.73 5.06 -10.78
C SER A 350 -24.90 4.48 -9.62
N ALA A 351 -25.52 3.68 -8.75
CA ALA A 351 -24.91 3.08 -7.56
C ALA A 351 -23.66 2.19 -7.81
N GLY A 352 -23.35 1.87 -9.07
CA GLY A 352 -22.24 0.99 -9.43
C GLY A 352 -20.85 1.62 -9.36
N ARG A 353 -20.74 2.96 -9.49
CA ARG A 353 -19.44 3.68 -9.50
C ARG A 353 -18.98 4.09 -8.10
N ASP A 354 -19.92 4.37 -7.20
CA ASP A 354 -19.63 4.94 -5.87
C ASP A 354 -18.90 3.96 -4.94
N PHE A 355 -18.96 2.64 -5.24
CA PHE A 355 -18.30 1.58 -4.45
C PHE A 355 -17.21 0.83 -5.22
N GLN A 356 -16.69 1.39 -6.31
CA GLN A 356 -15.62 0.75 -7.08
C GLN A 356 -14.38 0.50 -6.20
N TRP A 357 -14.00 1.45 -5.37
CA TRP A 357 -12.88 1.32 -4.44
C TRP A 357 -13.07 0.18 -3.43
N MET A 358 -14.32 -0.08 -3.00
CA MET A 358 -14.63 -1.19 -2.09
C MET A 358 -14.37 -2.54 -2.79
N ARG A 359 -14.77 -2.65 -4.06
CA ARG A 359 -14.48 -3.85 -4.87
C ARG A 359 -12.97 -4.04 -5.05
N GLU A 360 -12.23 -2.95 -5.28
CA GLU A 360 -10.77 -2.97 -5.36
C GLU A 360 -10.14 -3.48 -4.06
N LEU A 361 -10.63 -3.04 -2.89
CA LEU A 361 -10.17 -3.55 -1.59
C LEU A 361 -10.51 -5.03 -1.39
N LEU A 362 -11.70 -5.47 -1.80
CA LEU A 362 -12.08 -6.88 -1.75
C LEU A 362 -11.22 -7.73 -2.69
N ASP A 363 -10.93 -7.25 -3.90
CA ASP A 363 -10.01 -7.91 -4.84
C ASP A 363 -8.60 -8.07 -4.23
N ILE A 364 -8.09 -7.06 -3.52
CA ILE A 364 -6.81 -7.12 -2.80
C ILE A 364 -6.90 -8.14 -1.66
N LEU A 365 -8.00 -8.15 -0.91
CA LEU A 365 -8.23 -9.08 0.18
C LEU A 365 -8.23 -10.54 -0.29
N GLU A 366 -8.89 -10.84 -1.40
CA GLU A 366 -8.93 -12.19 -1.99
C GLU A 366 -7.55 -12.67 -2.46
N GLN A 367 -6.64 -11.73 -2.75
CA GLN A 367 -5.32 -12.03 -3.30
C GLN A 367 -4.21 -12.03 -2.26
N ALA A 368 -4.44 -11.42 -1.11
CA ALA A 368 -3.49 -11.37 0.00
C ALA A 368 -3.28 -12.77 0.60
N ALA A 369 -2.03 -13.07 0.99
CA ALA A 369 -1.69 -14.36 1.63
C ALA A 369 -2.06 -14.37 3.11
N ASN A 370 -1.90 -13.22 3.75
CA ASN A 370 -2.12 -13.03 5.18
C ASN A 370 -2.62 -11.59 5.43
N PRO A 371 -3.08 -11.28 6.65
CA PRO A 371 -3.56 -9.95 6.99
C PRO A 371 -2.53 -8.83 6.81
N ASP A 372 -1.25 -9.06 7.09
CA ASP A 372 -0.19 -8.06 6.95
C ASP A 372 0.03 -7.67 5.48
N ASP A 373 0.05 -8.66 4.58
CA ASP A 373 0.13 -8.47 3.13
C ASP A 373 -1.08 -7.66 2.61
N PHE A 374 -2.27 -7.94 3.14
CA PHE A 374 -3.47 -7.16 2.85
C PHE A 374 -3.36 -5.70 3.30
N LEU A 375 -2.93 -5.47 4.54
CA LEU A 375 -2.78 -4.12 5.10
C LEU A 375 -1.74 -3.31 4.31
N GLU A 376 -0.59 -3.92 3.98
CA GLU A 376 0.45 -3.26 3.19
C GLU A 376 -0.06 -2.85 1.81
N ASN A 377 -0.70 -3.78 1.08
CA ASN A 377 -1.22 -3.52 -0.25
C ASN A 377 -2.34 -2.48 -0.24
N THR A 378 -3.19 -2.48 0.78
CA THR A 378 -4.26 -1.50 0.93
C THR A 378 -3.72 -0.10 1.26
N LYS A 379 -2.68 0.01 2.10
CA LYS A 379 -2.01 1.30 2.37
C LYS A 379 -1.53 1.96 1.07
N LEU A 380 -1.09 1.18 0.07
CA LEU A 380 -0.68 1.71 -1.23
C LEU A 380 -1.85 2.30 -2.04
N GLU A 381 -3.05 1.70 -1.95
CA GLU A 381 -4.24 2.21 -2.64
C GLU A 381 -4.87 3.45 -1.98
N MET A 382 -4.52 3.75 -0.73
CA MET A 382 -5.09 4.88 0.02
C MET A 382 -4.48 6.25 -0.32
N PHE A 383 -3.55 6.34 -1.28
CA PHE A 383 -2.90 7.61 -1.61
C PHE A 383 -3.81 8.57 -2.38
N PRO A 384 -3.89 9.85 -1.97
CA PRO A 384 -4.81 10.83 -2.57
C PRO A 384 -4.34 11.45 -3.89
N ASP A 385 -3.03 11.43 -4.17
CA ASP A 385 -2.46 12.01 -5.39
C ASP A 385 -2.63 11.03 -6.55
N GLN A 386 -3.44 11.37 -7.56
CA GLN A 386 -3.72 10.54 -8.73
C GLN A 386 -3.21 11.17 -10.01
N VAL A 387 -2.81 10.32 -10.95
CA VAL A 387 -2.58 10.65 -12.35
C VAL A 387 -3.67 10.00 -13.21
N PHE A 388 -4.14 10.71 -14.22
CA PHE A 388 -5.14 10.24 -15.16
C PHE A 388 -4.46 9.93 -16.48
N CYS A 389 -4.47 8.66 -16.86
CA CYS A 389 -3.92 8.17 -18.10
C CYS A 389 -5.05 7.68 -19.01
N PHE A 390 -4.79 7.60 -20.30
CA PHE A 390 -5.79 7.25 -21.31
C PHE A 390 -5.45 5.94 -21.99
N THR A 391 -6.45 5.09 -22.22
CA THR A 391 -6.30 3.98 -23.16
C THR A 391 -6.29 4.50 -24.60
N PRO A 392 -5.81 3.74 -25.59
CA PRO A 392 -5.91 4.11 -27.01
C PRO A 392 -7.37 4.31 -27.47
N ALA A 393 -8.35 3.70 -26.79
CA ALA A 393 -9.77 3.88 -27.03
C ALA A 393 -10.35 5.19 -26.42
N GLY A 394 -9.57 5.89 -25.61
CA GLY A 394 -9.98 7.14 -24.95
C GLY A 394 -10.55 6.96 -23.55
N ASP A 395 -10.58 5.76 -22.99
CA ASP A 395 -11.03 5.54 -21.62
C ASP A 395 -10.02 6.12 -20.63
N VAL A 396 -10.52 6.74 -19.58
CA VAL A 396 -9.71 7.36 -18.52
C VAL A 396 -9.45 6.35 -17.41
N ILE A 397 -8.18 6.12 -17.10
CA ILE A 397 -7.73 5.29 -15.99
C ILE A 397 -7.07 6.18 -14.95
N ALA A 398 -7.62 6.21 -13.73
CA ALA A 398 -7.05 6.91 -12.60
C ALA A 398 -6.09 5.99 -11.85
N LEU A 399 -4.86 6.44 -11.60
CA LEU A 399 -3.81 5.69 -10.90
C LEU A 399 -3.17 6.56 -9.83
N PRO A 400 -2.57 5.97 -8.77
CA PRO A 400 -1.73 6.72 -7.84
C PRO A 400 -0.56 7.42 -8.56
N ALA A 401 -0.14 8.56 -8.04
CA ALA A 401 1.07 9.23 -8.53
C ALA A 401 2.31 8.33 -8.37
N GLY A 402 3.14 8.27 -9.40
CA GLY A 402 4.29 7.34 -9.48
C GLY A 402 3.93 5.98 -10.09
N ALA A 403 2.67 5.79 -10.54
CA ALA A 403 2.25 4.56 -11.21
C ALA A 403 3.01 4.34 -12.52
N THR A 404 3.21 3.07 -12.84
CA THR A 404 3.95 2.59 -13.99
C THR A 404 3.04 1.95 -15.04
N PRO A 405 3.51 1.66 -16.27
CA PRO A 405 2.73 0.90 -17.23
C PRO A 405 2.23 -0.46 -16.73
N VAL A 406 2.93 -1.10 -15.80
CA VAL A 406 2.47 -2.35 -15.17
C VAL A 406 1.24 -2.08 -14.29
N ASP A 407 1.27 -1.02 -13.48
CA ASP A 407 0.11 -0.59 -12.70
C ASP A 407 -1.09 -0.30 -13.59
N PHE A 408 -0.86 0.43 -14.69
CA PHE A 408 -1.88 0.72 -15.71
C PHE A 408 -2.46 -0.57 -16.31
N ALA A 409 -1.62 -1.54 -16.69
CA ALA A 409 -2.06 -2.80 -17.27
C ALA A 409 -3.00 -3.57 -16.31
N TYR A 410 -2.64 -3.66 -15.02
CA TYR A 410 -3.48 -4.28 -13.99
C TYR A 410 -4.75 -3.48 -13.67
N ALA A 411 -4.71 -2.16 -13.80
CA ALA A 411 -5.90 -1.32 -13.62
C ALA A 411 -6.92 -1.52 -14.74
N VAL A 412 -6.46 -1.69 -15.98
CA VAL A 412 -7.34 -2.02 -17.12
C VAL A 412 -7.97 -3.41 -16.95
N HIS A 413 -7.14 -4.45 -16.81
CA HIS A 413 -7.60 -5.81 -16.57
C HIS A 413 -6.46 -6.71 -16.10
N SER A 414 -6.75 -7.62 -15.14
CA SER A 414 -5.74 -8.54 -14.59
C SER A 414 -5.04 -9.38 -15.66
N ALA A 415 -5.77 -9.88 -16.67
CA ALA A 415 -5.17 -10.67 -17.74
C ALA A 415 -4.20 -9.84 -18.63
N ILE A 416 -4.43 -8.53 -18.78
CA ILE A 416 -3.53 -7.63 -19.50
C ILE A 416 -2.26 -7.43 -18.67
N GLY A 417 -2.39 -7.24 -17.37
CA GLY A 417 -1.27 -7.16 -16.44
C GLY A 417 -0.42 -8.43 -16.45
N ASP A 418 -1.06 -9.59 -16.33
CA ASP A 418 -0.38 -10.89 -16.28
C ASP A 418 0.42 -11.18 -17.59
N THR A 419 -0.02 -10.67 -18.72
CA THR A 419 0.58 -10.91 -20.05
C THR A 419 1.38 -9.72 -20.60
N CYS A 420 1.63 -8.68 -19.79
CA CYS A 420 2.33 -7.48 -20.18
C CYS A 420 3.82 -7.76 -20.50
N VAL A 421 4.27 -7.40 -21.72
CA VAL A 421 5.67 -7.52 -22.14
C VAL A 421 6.31 -6.16 -22.40
N GLY A 422 5.53 -5.12 -22.64
CA GLY A 422 6.02 -3.79 -22.96
C GLY A 422 4.89 -2.77 -22.96
N ALA A 423 5.25 -1.51 -23.09
CA ALA A 423 4.30 -0.41 -23.18
C ALA A 423 4.78 0.68 -24.13
N LYS A 424 3.79 1.39 -24.72
CA LYS A 424 4.03 2.65 -25.40
C LYS A 424 3.30 3.76 -24.67
N VAL A 425 4.02 4.83 -24.38
CA VAL A 425 3.45 6.05 -23.81
C VAL A 425 3.54 7.15 -24.86
N ASN A 426 2.40 7.75 -25.19
CA ASN A 426 2.29 8.77 -26.24
C ASN A 426 2.89 8.31 -27.58
N GLY A 427 2.68 7.03 -27.93
CA GLY A 427 3.18 6.40 -29.16
C GLY A 427 4.64 5.99 -29.14
N ARG A 428 5.39 6.20 -28.06
CA ARG A 428 6.80 5.82 -27.91
C ARG A 428 6.94 4.63 -26.98
N SER A 429 7.74 3.62 -27.35
CA SER A 429 8.08 2.51 -26.46
C SER A 429 8.87 3.01 -25.25
N VAL A 430 8.46 2.59 -24.05
CA VAL A 430 9.08 2.99 -22.79
C VAL A 430 9.32 1.75 -21.90
N PRO A 431 10.31 1.80 -21.01
CA PRO A 431 10.50 0.78 -19.97
C PRO A 431 9.28 0.62 -19.09
N LEU A 432 8.98 -0.62 -18.64
CA LEU A 432 7.82 -0.90 -17.78
C LEU A 432 7.88 -0.21 -16.40
N ARG A 433 9.05 0.27 -15.97
CA ARG A 433 9.26 1.03 -14.72
C ARG A 433 9.10 2.55 -14.88
N THR A 434 8.81 3.05 -16.09
CA THR A 434 8.64 4.49 -16.35
C THR A 434 7.45 5.02 -15.55
N GLU A 435 7.63 6.10 -14.80
CA GLU A 435 6.53 6.77 -14.11
C GLU A 435 5.62 7.47 -15.13
N LEU A 436 4.31 7.22 -15.00
CA LEU A 436 3.28 7.82 -15.84
C LEU A 436 2.92 9.22 -15.36
N ALA A 437 2.75 10.12 -16.32
CA ALA A 437 2.34 11.49 -16.06
C ALA A 437 0.84 11.70 -16.38
N ASN A 438 0.27 12.76 -15.81
CA ASN A 438 -1.11 13.12 -16.06
C ASN A 438 -1.33 13.49 -17.55
N GLY A 439 -2.27 12.83 -18.20
CA GLY A 439 -2.57 13.02 -19.62
C GLY A 439 -1.88 12.04 -20.58
N ASP A 440 -1.06 11.13 -20.06
CA ASP A 440 -0.38 10.13 -20.90
C ASP A 440 -1.38 9.15 -21.53
N GLN A 441 -1.22 8.90 -22.83
CA GLN A 441 -1.89 7.81 -23.53
C GLN A 441 -1.00 6.56 -23.47
N VAL A 442 -1.54 5.48 -22.86
CA VAL A 442 -0.78 4.25 -22.59
C VAL A 442 -1.34 3.08 -23.39
N GLU A 443 -0.50 2.48 -24.23
CA GLU A 443 -0.78 1.26 -24.97
C GLU A 443 0.04 0.11 -24.37
N ILE A 444 -0.61 -0.95 -23.88
CA ILE A 444 0.06 -2.12 -23.31
C ILE A 444 0.26 -3.18 -24.38
N ILE A 445 1.49 -3.66 -24.49
CA ILE A 445 1.85 -4.76 -25.39
C ILE A 445 1.80 -6.06 -24.58
N THR A 446 1.05 -7.04 -25.07
CA THR A 446 0.82 -8.32 -24.38
C THR A 446 1.35 -9.51 -25.18
N SER A 447 1.78 -10.56 -24.46
CA SER A 447 2.14 -11.85 -25.05
C SER A 447 1.60 -13.00 -24.22
N LYS A 448 0.99 -14.00 -24.85
CA LYS A 448 0.45 -15.18 -24.16
C LYS A 448 1.52 -16.03 -23.46
N ALA A 449 2.77 -15.92 -23.88
CA ALA A 449 3.89 -16.65 -23.29
C ALA A 449 4.47 -15.94 -22.06
N GLN A 450 4.07 -14.66 -21.82
CA GLN A 450 4.56 -13.87 -20.68
C GLN A 450 3.84 -14.24 -19.39
N THR A 451 4.57 -14.12 -18.31
CA THR A 451 4.07 -14.27 -16.94
C THR A 451 4.60 -13.15 -16.06
N PRO A 452 3.90 -12.76 -15.01
CA PRO A 452 4.35 -11.71 -14.10
C PRO A 452 5.76 -11.95 -13.55
N SER A 453 6.60 -10.92 -13.62
CA SER A 453 7.96 -10.99 -13.09
C SER A 453 7.99 -10.59 -11.62
N PRO A 454 8.70 -11.33 -10.74
CA PRO A 454 8.88 -10.93 -9.34
C PRO A 454 9.52 -9.55 -9.18
N VAL A 455 10.35 -9.12 -10.14
CA VAL A 455 11.01 -7.80 -10.12
C VAL A 455 10.00 -6.64 -10.20
N TRP A 456 8.85 -6.86 -10.82
CA TRP A 456 7.81 -5.82 -10.93
C TRP A 456 7.29 -5.35 -9.58
N GLU A 457 7.33 -6.21 -8.56
CA GLU A 457 6.93 -5.86 -7.19
C GLU A 457 7.70 -4.66 -6.62
N ASN A 458 8.95 -4.48 -7.04
CA ASN A 458 9.83 -3.43 -6.51
C ASN A 458 9.48 -2.01 -7.02
N PHE A 459 8.77 -1.90 -8.13
CA PHE A 459 8.47 -0.59 -8.72
C PHE A 459 6.97 -0.31 -8.92
N VAL A 460 6.09 -1.31 -8.84
CA VAL A 460 4.65 -1.06 -8.87
C VAL A 460 4.19 -0.36 -7.58
N VAL A 461 3.29 0.60 -7.73
CA VAL A 461 2.78 1.41 -6.62
C VAL A 461 1.32 1.12 -6.27
N THR A 462 0.60 0.34 -7.12
CA THR A 462 -0.77 -0.05 -6.81
C THR A 462 -0.79 -1.34 -5.98
N GLY A 463 -1.63 -1.36 -4.94
CA GLY A 463 -1.84 -2.55 -4.11
C GLY A 463 -2.39 -3.73 -4.93
N ARG A 464 -3.26 -3.44 -5.91
CA ARG A 464 -3.82 -4.43 -6.82
C ARG A 464 -2.74 -5.13 -7.67
N ALA A 465 -1.85 -4.36 -8.31
CA ALA A 465 -0.77 -4.95 -9.10
C ALA A 465 0.16 -5.78 -8.21
N ARG A 466 0.58 -5.24 -7.06
CA ARG A 466 1.47 -5.92 -6.11
C ARG A 466 0.87 -7.22 -5.58
N ALA A 467 -0.37 -7.19 -5.12
CA ALA A 467 -1.07 -8.38 -4.62
C ALA A 467 -1.17 -9.47 -5.71
N ARG A 468 -1.49 -9.08 -6.94
CA ARG A 468 -1.60 -10.00 -8.07
C ARG A 468 -0.27 -10.63 -8.44
N ILE A 469 0.81 -9.83 -8.52
CA ILE A 469 2.16 -10.30 -8.79
C ILE A 469 2.63 -11.28 -7.70
N ARG A 470 2.47 -10.92 -6.42
CA ARG A 470 2.81 -11.78 -5.26
C ARG A 470 2.06 -13.11 -5.30
N ARG A 471 0.76 -13.06 -5.57
CA ARG A 471 -0.06 -14.29 -5.71
C ARG A 471 0.46 -15.18 -6.82
N PHE A 472 0.76 -14.62 -7.98
CA PHE A 472 1.28 -15.40 -9.12
C PHE A 472 2.63 -16.04 -8.79
N VAL A 473 3.54 -15.28 -8.17
CA VAL A 473 4.86 -15.78 -7.78
C VAL A 473 4.73 -16.94 -6.78
N ARG A 474 3.91 -16.77 -5.74
CA ARG A 474 3.64 -17.82 -4.75
C ARG A 474 3.03 -19.07 -5.37
N GLN A 475 2.06 -18.90 -6.27
CA GLN A 475 1.45 -20.04 -6.94
C GLN A 475 2.47 -20.83 -7.77
N ARG A 476 3.34 -20.11 -8.48
CA ARG A 476 4.41 -20.73 -9.26
C ARG A 476 5.43 -21.45 -8.39
N GLU A 477 5.86 -20.83 -7.30
CA GLU A 477 6.78 -21.47 -6.32
C GLU A 477 6.14 -22.73 -5.72
N ARG A 478 4.84 -22.67 -5.39
CA ARG A 478 4.10 -23.83 -4.89
C ARG A 478 4.02 -24.95 -5.91
N ASP A 479 3.80 -24.64 -7.20
CA ASP A 479 3.78 -25.64 -8.26
C ASP A 479 5.17 -26.24 -8.49
N GLU A 480 6.24 -25.46 -8.39
CA GLU A 480 7.64 -25.96 -8.41
C GLU A 480 7.92 -26.87 -7.20
N TYR A 481 7.55 -26.48 -5.97
CA TYR A 481 7.70 -27.31 -4.77
C TYR A 481 6.87 -28.59 -4.84
N LYS A 482 5.63 -28.54 -5.37
CA LYS A 482 4.79 -29.71 -5.60
C LYS A 482 5.50 -30.74 -6.50
N ASN A 483 6.06 -30.29 -7.63
CA ASN A 483 6.78 -31.18 -8.55
C ASN A 483 8.04 -31.76 -7.91
N LEU A 484 8.79 -30.93 -7.17
CA LEU A 484 9.98 -31.35 -6.43
C LEU A 484 9.64 -32.35 -5.33
N GLY A 485 8.61 -32.05 -4.51
CA GLY A 485 8.18 -32.91 -3.41
C GLY A 485 7.67 -34.27 -3.89
N LYS A 486 6.94 -34.29 -5.02
CA LYS A 486 6.54 -35.55 -5.66
C LYS A 486 7.77 -36.38 -6.04
N ALA A 487 8.78 -35.78 -6.68
CA ALA A 487 10.00 -36.47 -7.07
C ALA A 487 10.81 -36.96 -5.84
N ILE A 488 10.84 -36.15 -4.76
CA ILE A 488 11.48 -36.52 -3.50
C ILE A 488 10.79 -37.74 -2.88
N LEU A 489 9.45 -37.71 -2.78
CA LEU A 489 8.69 -38.83 -2.21
C LEU A 489 8.83 -40.11 -3.05
N GLU A 490 8.70 -40.03 -4.37
CA GLU A 490 8.92 -41.19 -5.26
C GLU A 490 10.31 -41.79 -5.07
N ARG A 491 11.33 -40.97 -4.87
CA ARG A 491 12.70 -41.43 -4.62
C ARG A 491 12.85 -42.05 -3.24
N VAL A 492 12.38 -41.38 -2.18
CA VAL A 492 12.52 -41.85 -0.80
C VAL A 492 11.76 -43.17 -0.57
N PHE A 493 10.53 -43.28 -1.09
CA PHE A 493 9.78 -44.53 -1.02
C PHE A 493 10.49 -45.68 -1.74
N ARG A 494 11.08 -45.43 -2.91
CA ARG A 494 11.87 -46.43 -3.66
C ARG A 494 13.13 -46.83 -2.90
N ASP A 495 13.86 -45.87 -2.31
CA ASP A 495 15.10 -46.11 -1.55
C ASP A 495 14.82 -46.94 -0.28
N GLU A 496 13.64 -46.77 0.34
CA GLU A 496 13.19 -47.56 1.51
C GLU A 496 12.41 -48.85 1.09
N GLN A 497 12.39 -49.19 -0.22
CA GLN A 497 11.74 -50.39 -0.79
C GLN A 497 10.21 -50.42 -0.64
N TYR A 498 9.55 -49.27 -0.59
CA TYR A 498 8.10 -49.12 -0.60
C TYR A 498 7.63 -48.51 -1.93
N GLU A 499 6.37 -48.79 -2.30
CA GLU A 499 5.72 -48.13 -3.42
C GLU A 499 4.88 -46.93 -2.93
N LEU A 500 5.00 -45.81 -3.62
CA LEU A 500 4.18 -44.63 -3.36
C LEU A 500 2.78 -44.86 -3.95
N THR A 501 1.86 -45.35 -3.13
CA THR A 501 0.47 -45.66 -3.54
C THR A 501 -0.50 -44.57 -3.09
N ASP A 502 -1.66 -44.47 -3.76
CA ASP A 502 -2.73 -43.55 -3.35
C ASP A 502 -3.20 -43.80 -1.90
N LYS A 503 -3.10 -45.04 -1.42
CA LYS A 503 -3.41 -45.40 -0.03
C LYS A 503 -2.40 -44.78 0.94
N ALA A 504 -1.11 -44.92 0.64
CA ALA A 504 -0.03 -44.33 1.44
C ALA A 504 -0.16 -42.77 1.49
N LEU A 505 -0.52 -42.13 0.37
CA LEU A 505 -0.74 -40.71 0.33
C LEU A 505 -1.94 -40.28 1.19
N LYS A 506 -3.07 -41.02 1.15
CA LYS A 506 -4.25 -40.75 1.99
C LYS A 506 -3.95 -40.94 3.49
N GLU A 507 -3.17 -41.96 3.87
CA GLU A 507 -2.74 -42.12 5.24
C GLU A 507 -1.82 -40.97 5.70
N ALA A 508 -0.88 -40.54 4.85
CA ALA A 508 -0.04 -39.39 5.13
C ALA A 508 -0.84 -38.11 5.34
N LEU A 509 -1.85 -37.83 4.52
CA LEU A 509 -2.74 -36.68 4.68
C LEU A 509 -3.41 -36.64 6.06
N THR A 510 -3.89 -37.79 6.53
CA THR A 510 -4.54 -37.90 7.84
C THR A 510 -3.55 -37.67 9.00
N LEU A 511 -2.33 -38.24 8.86
CA LEU A 511 -1.28 -38.15 9.88
C LEU A 511 -0.68 -36.73 10.01
N PHE A 512 -0.57 -36.02 8.89
CA PHE A 512 -0.03 -34.64 8.86
C PHE A 512 -1.14 -33.57 8.85
N THR A 513 -2.42 -33.95 9.02
CA THR A 513 -3.58 -33.02 9.05
C THR A 513 -3.64 -32.11 7.82
N MET A 514 -3.38 -32.65 6.64
CA MET A 514 -3.36 -31.91 5.39
C MET A 514 -4.66 -32.08 4.60
N SER A 515 -5.02 -31.03 3.84
CA SER A 515 -6.26 -31.00 3.08
C SER A 515 -6.17 -31.68 1.71
N SER A 516 -4.96 -31.72 1.11
CA SER A 516 -4.75 -32.30 -0.22
C SER A 516 -3.38 -32.96 -0.40
N VAL A 517 -3.28 -33.87 -1.36
CA VAL A 517 -2.00 -34.51 -1.76
C VAL A 517 -1.03 -33.47 -2.32
N ASP A 518 -1.55 -32.45 -2.97
CA ASP A 518 -0.77 -31.35 -3.52
C ASP A 518 -0.11 -30.52 -2.40
N ASP A 519 -0.79 -30.33 -1.27
CA ASP A 519 -0.22 -29.68 -0.07
C ASP A 519 0.92 -30.50 0.50
N LEU A 520 0.74 -31.82 0.63
CA LEU A 520 1.80 -32.70 1.11
C LEU A 520 3.03 -32.66 0.19
N PHE A 521 2.83 -32.65 -1.12
CA PHE A 521 3.95 -32.52 -2.06
C PHE A 521 4.63 -31.16 -1.92
N ALA A 522 3.87 -30.08 -1.78
CA ALA A 522 4.42 -28.74 -1.62
C ALA A 522 5.27 -28.64 -0.32
N GLU A 523 4.76 -29.14 0.80
CA GLU A 523 5.47 -29.14 2.11
C GLU A 523 6.73 -30.01 2.09
N VAL A 524 6.70 -31.15 1.39
CA VAL A 524 7.90 -31.97 1.20
C VAL A 524 8.90 -31.29 0.26
N GLY A 525 8.41 -30.59 -0.76
CA GLY A 525 9.24 -29.87 -1.71
C GLY A 525 9.90 -28.64 -1.13
N SER A 526 9.21 -27.93 -0.22
CA SER A 526 9.77 -26.79 0.54
C SER A 526 10.77 -27.22 1.62
N GLY A 527 10.71 -28.48 2.06
CA GLY A 527 11.56 -29.03 3.11
C GLY A 527 10.98 -28.91 4.52
N GLU A 528 9.76 -28.41 4.69
CA GLU A 528 9.05 -28.35 5.97
C GLU A 528 8.79 -29.75 6.51
N ILE A 529 8.48 -30.70 5.61
CA ILE A 529 8.35 -32.14 5.92
C ILE A 529 9.37 -32.89 5.11
N THR A 530 10.16 -33.73 5.76
CA THR A 530 11.10 -34.57 5.04
C THR A 530 10.40 -35.81 4.47
N GLY A 531 10.77 -36.24 3.26
CA GLY A 531 10.21 -37.46 2.66
C GLY A 531 10.33 -38.69 3.55
N ARG A 532 11.36 -38.74 4.40
CA ARG A 532 11.56 -39.81 5.36
C ARG A 532 10.56 -39.80 6.52
N GLN A 533 10.18 -38.61 7.01
CA GLN A 533 9.11 -38.46 8.00
C GLN A 533 7.78 -38.99 7.45
N VAL A 534 7.50 -38.79 6.16
CA VAL A 534 6.30 -39.33 5.51
C VAL A 534 6.33 -40.84 5.47
N VAL A 535 7.46 -41.46 5.10
CA VAL A 535 7.60 -42.94 5.10
C VAL A 535 7.48 -43.53 6.50
N GLU A 536 8.14 -42.94 7.52
CA GLU A 536 8.06 -43.37 8.91
C GLU A 536 6.66 -43.26 9.50
N ALA A 537 5.91 -42.22 9.09
CA ALA A 537 4.53 -42.03 9.54
C ALA A 537 3.57 -43.06 8.92
N VAL A 538 3.69 -43.34 7.63
CA VAL A 538 2.82 -44.31 6.91
C VAL A 538 3.18 -45.76 7.21
N TYR A 539 4.47 -46.04 7.42
CA TYR A 539 4.99 -47.38 7.73
C TYR A 539 5.76 -47.38 9.05
N PRO A 540 5.08 -47.33 10.22
CA PRO A 540 5.72 -47.33 11.53
C PRO A 540 6.41 -48.67 11.78
N GLY A 541 7.73 -48.67 11.79
CA GLY A 541 8.56 -49.89 11.99
C GLY A 541 9.72 -50.04 11.01
N THR A 542 9.91 -49.11 10.10
CA THR A 542 11.13 -48.97 9.31
C THR A 542 12.33 -48.87 10.27
N LYS A 543 13.18 -49.90 10.24
CA LYS A 543 14.34 -50.04 11.14
C LYS A 543 15.15 -48.73 11.11
N LYS A 544 15.37 -48.15 12.28
CA LYS A 544 16.48 -47.25 12.52
C LYS A 544 17.76 -48.01 12.22
N ASP A 545 18.18 -48.05 10.96
CA ASP A 545 19.51 -48.53 10.64
C ASP A 545 20.48 -47.54 11.33
N LYS A 546 21.04 -48.03 12.43
CA LYS A 546 22.25 -47.47 13.02
C LYS A 546 23.32 -47.59 11.94
N ARG A 547 23.33 -46.76 10.95
CA ARG A 547 24.48 -46.54 10.09
C ARG A 547 25.59 -46.05 11.01
N LYS A 548 26.44 -46.99 11.38
CA LYS A 548 27.73 -46.75 12.01
C LYS A 548 28.40 -45.61 11.25
N ASN A 549 28.70 -44.52 11.94
CA ASN A 549 29.50 -43.38 11.47
C ASN A 549 30.89 -43.73 10.92
N GLY A 550 31.16 -45.01 10.66
CA GLY A 550 32.42 -45.53 10.15
C GLY A 550 32.52 -45.70 8.63
N LYS A 551 31.38 -45.85 7.90
CA LYS A 551 31.44 -46.11 6.45
C LYS A 551 31.54 -44.86 5.58
N VAL A 552 31.12 -43.70 6.06
CA VAL A 552 31.29 -42.44 5.32
C VAL A 552 32.76 -42.04 5.24
N ILE A 553 33.54 -42.34 6.30
CA ILE A 553 34.98 -42.04 6.33
C ILE A 553 35.78 -43.05 5.44
N GLU A 554 35.32 -44.29 5.33
CA GLU A 554 35.96 -45.29 4.48
C GLU A 554 35.69 -45.08 3.00
N PHE A 555 34.47 -44.64 2.64
CA PHE A 555 34.13 -44.28 1.25
C PHE A 555 34.87 -43.02 0.78
N ALA A 556 35.02 -42.03 1.64
CA ALA A 556 35.83 -40.84 1.36
C ALA A 556 37.33 -41.16 1.24
N ARG A 557 37.83 -42.15 1.98
CA ARG A 557 39.22 -42.64 1.87
C ARG A 557 39.48 -43.53 0.65
N SER A 558 38.47 -44.24 0.13
CA SER A 558 38.58 -45.04 -1.10
C SER A 558 38.56 -44.20 -2.39
N LEU A 559 37.93 -43.03 -2.35
CA LEU A 559 37.95 -42.05 -3.46
C LEU A 559 39.27 -41.28 -3.54
N GLY A 560 40.10 -41.28 -2.46
CA GLY A 560 41.40 -40.60 -2.44
C GLY A 560 42.55 -41.35 -3.13
N ARG A 561 42.32 -42.55 -3.70
CA ARG A 561 43.33 -43.35 -4.43
C ARG A 561 42.90 -43.65 -5.87
N ARG A 562 42.53 -42.64 -6.65
CA ARG A 562 42.51 -42.76 -8.10
C ARG A 562 43.62 -41.92 -8.72
N LYS A 563 44.39 -42.62 -9.57
CA LYS A 563 45.50 -42.17 -10.38
C LYS A 563 45.35 -40.75 -10.90
N LYS A 564 46.47 -39.99 -10.85
CA LYS A 564 46.68 -38.77 -11.67
C LYS A 564 46.27 -39.06 -13.11
N THR A 565 45.12 -38.61 -13.48
CA THR A 565 44.71 -38.34 -14.84
C THR A 565 44.75 -36.82 -15.03
N GLU A 566 45.17 -36.41 -16.21
CA GLU A 566 45.41 -35.03 -16.65
C GLU A 566 44.33 -34.04 -16.23
N PRO A 567 44.65 -32.72 -16.08
CA PRO A 567 43.68 -31.75 -15.63
C PRO A 567 42.57 -31.63 -16.68
N VAL A 568 41.38 -32.13 -16.33
CA VAL A 568 40.14 -31.81 -17.04
C VAL A 568 39.98 -30.33 -16.88
N LYS A 569 39.93 -29.62 -18.00
CA LYS A 569 39.56 -28.20 -18.03
C LYS A 569 38.25 -28.02 -17.25
N PRO A 570 38.14 -27.05 -16.35
CA PRO A 570 36.92 -26.81 -15.57
C PRO A 570 35.74 -26.68 -16.54
N GLY A 571 34.74 -27.51 -16.40
CA GLY A 571 33.51 -27.42 -17.17
C GLY A 571 32.81 -26.12 -16.81
N ILE A 572 32.28 -25.44 -17.80
CA ILE A 572 31.55 -24.17 -17.59
C ILE A 572 30.28 -24.49 -16.80
N PRO A 573 30.02 -23.81 -15.66
CA PRO A 573 28.94 -24.17 -14.70
C PRO A 573 27.55 -23.74 -15.14
N ILE A 574 27.17 -23.97 -16.41
CA ILE A 574 25.89 -23.49 -16.98
C ILE A 574 25.20 -24.61 -17.75
N LYS A 575 23.91 -24.83 -17.47
CA LYS A 575 22.98 -25.72 -18.18
C LYS A 575 22.18 -24.95 -19.22
N GLY A 576 21.75 -25.62 -20.29
CA GLY A 576 20.95 -25.02 -21.36
C GLY A 576 21.74 -24.59 -22.59
N MET A 577 23.03 -24.92 -22.64
CA MET A 577 23.91 -24.54 -23.77
C MET A 577 23.77 -25.41 -25.00
N ILE A 578 23.95 -24.76 -26.16
CA ILE A 578 24.16 -25.43 -27.44
C ILE A 578 25.65 -25.82 -27.51
N PRO A 579 26.00 -27.10 -27.73
CA PRO A 579 27.40 -27.53 -27.81
C PRO A 579 28.19 -26.74 -28.86
N GLY A 580 29.36 -26.21 -28.46
CA GLY A 580 30.28 -25.50 -29.38
C GLY A 580 30.16 -23.97 -29.41
N MET A 581 29.26 -23.37 -28.65
CA MET A 581 29.19 -21.91 -28.48
C MET A 581 30.11 -21.40 -27.37
N ALA A 582 30.80 -20.29 -27.65
CA ALA A 582 31.59 -19.59 -26.63
C ALA A 582 30.65 -18.81 -25.65
N LEU A 583 30.96 -18.88 -24.38
CA LEU A 583 30.24 -18.14 -23.33
C LEU A 583 31.07 -16.97 -22.82
N HIS A 584 30.41 -15.84 -22.65
CA HIS A 584 30.96 -14.64 -22.04
C HIS A 584 30.01 -14.12 -20.94
N PHE A 585 30.51 -13.85 -19.74
CA PHE A 585 29.73 -13.19 -18.72
C PHE A 585 29.68 -11.69 -18.99
N ALA A 586 28.48 -11.13 -18.96
CA ALA A 586 28.28 -9.71 -19.26
C ALA A 586 28.90 -8.85 -18.16
N GLY A 587 29.77 -7.92 -18.55
CA GLY A 587 30.44 -7.00 -17.63
C GLY A 587 29.52 -5.92 -17.03
N CYS A 588 28.32 -5.73 -17.60
CA CYS A 588 27.33 -4.77 -17.11
C CYS A 588 26.66 -5.23 -15.80
N CYS A 589 26.29 -6.52 -15.68
CA CYS A 589 25.56 -7.04 -14.52
C CYS A 589 26.32 -8.07 -13.69
N THR A 590 27.47 -8.54 -14.17
CA THR A 590 28.33 -9.50 -13.48
C THR A 590 27.53 -10.64 -12.80
N PRO A 591 26.89 -11.54 -13.58
CA PRO A 591 26.00 -12.56 -13.03
C PRO A 591 26.75 -13.55 -12.14
N LEU A 592 26.14 -13.95 -11.02
CA LEU A 592 26.72 -14.83 -10.01
C LEU A 592 25.90 -16.13 -9.87
N PRO A 593 26.50 -17.25 -9.41
CA PRO A 593 25.75 -18.42 -9.01
C PRO A 593 24.66 -18.06 -8.00
N GLY A 594 23.43 -18.47 -8.32
CA GLY A 594 22.22 -18.08 -7.58
C GLY A 594 21.41 -16.93 -8.22
N ASP A 595 21.99 -16.16 -9.15
CA ASP A 595 21.21 -15.26 -10.00
C ASP A 595 20.42 -16.07 -11.03
N ARG A 596 19.24 -15.59 -11.42
CA ARG A 596 18.59 -16.05 -12.65
C ARG A 596 19.35 -15.47 -13.83
N ILE A 597 19.74 -16.31 -14.78
CA ILE A 597 20.54 -15.90 -15.91
C ILE A 597 19.85 -16.18 -17.24
N VAL A 598 20.17 -15.37 -18.23
CA VAL A 598 19.71 -15.48 -19.60
C VAL A 598 20.90 -15.27 -20.54
N GLY A 599 20.92 -15.99 -21.64
CA GLY A 599 21.93 -15.84 -22.68
C GLY A 599 21.43 -15.00 -23.84
N ILE A 600 22.23 -14.05 -24.31
CA ILE A 600 21.97 -13.30 -25.53
C ILE A 600 22.99 -13.72 -26.62
N ILE A 601 22.50 -14.23 -27.76
CA ILE A 601 23.34 -14.59 -28.89
C ILE A 601 23.90 -13.33 -29.53
N SER A 602 25.19 -13.22 -29.56
CA SER A 602 25.92 -12.15 -30.26
C SER A 602 26.63 -12.69 -31.52
N LYS A 603 26.31 -12.12 -32.70
CA LYS A 603 26.91 -12.55 -33.96
C LYS A 603 28.44 -12.50 -33.88
N GLY A 604 29.09 -13.64 -34.10
CA GLY A 604 30.55 -13.79 -34.09
C GLY A 604 31.23 -13.80 -32.71
N ARG A 605 30.48 -13.67 -31.57
CA ARG A 605 31.04 -13.65 -30.22
C ARG A 605 30.49 -14.74 -29.30
N GLY A 606 29.50 -15.53 -29.75
CA GLY A 606 28.88 -16.56 -28.90
C GLY A 606 27.73 -16.02 -28.09
N VAL A 607 27.56 -16.51 -26.85
CA VAL A 607 26.45 -16.16 -25.96
C VAL A 607 26.97 -15.30 -24.80
N ASN A 608 26.39 -14.10 -24.65
CA ASN A 608 26.62 -13.25 -23.48
C ASN A 608 25.61 -13.61 -22.40
N VAL A 609 26.08 -14.00 -21.24
CA VAL A 609 25.25 -14.34 -20.06
C VAL A 609 25.00 -13.11 -19.24
N HIS A 610 23.73 -12.76 -19.08
CA HIS A 610 23.27 -11.65 -18.25
C HIS A 610 22.45 -12.16 -17.07
N ALA A 611 22.44 -11.42 -15.97
CA ALA A 611 21.40 -11.57 -14.96
C ALA A 611 20.06 -11.09 -15.56
N ILE A 612 18.96 -11.75 -15.23
CA ILE A 612 17.64 -11.48 -15.85
C ILE A 612 17.11 -10.06 -15.58
N ASP A 613 17.63 -9.43 -14.54
CA ASP A 613 17.30 -8.07 -14.12
C ASP A 613 18.27 -6.99 -14.68
N CYS A 614 19.11 -7.35 -15.66
CA CYS A 614 20.05 -6.45 -16.27
C CYS A 614 19.37 -5.45 -17.22
N GLU A 615 19.60 -4.14 -17.01
CA GLU A 615 19.03 -3.08 -17.82
C GLU A 615 19.43 -3.16 -19.31
N THR A 616 20.63 -3.64 -19.60
CA THR A 616 21.12 -3.83 -20.99
C THR A 616 20.26 -4.82 -21.80
N LEU A 617 19.45 -5.68 -21.11
CA LEU A 617 18.55 -6.59 -21.80
C LEU A 617 17.40 -5.88 -22.52
N GLU A 618 17.08 -4.66 -22.13
CA GLU A 618 16.07 -3.83 -22.81
C GLU A 618 16.42 -3.58 -24.29
N GLU A 619 17.72 -3.50 -24.62
CA GLU A 619 18.18 -3.33 -26.02
C GLU A 619 17.87 -4.54 -26.90
N PHE A 620 17.60 -5.70 -26.29
CA PHE A 620 17.32 -6.95 -26.98
C PHE A 620 15.86 -7.38 -26.93
N ALA A 621 14.98 -6.57 -26.34
CA ALA A 621 13.55 -6.89 -26.18
C ALA A 621 12.84 -7.13 -27.51
N ASP A 622 13.26 -6.46 -28.56
CA ASP A 622 12.69 -6.58 -29.92
C ASP A 622 13.26 -7.76 -30.76
N THR A 623 14.17 -8.55 -30.17
CA THR A 623 14.84 -9.67 -30.86
C THR A 623 14.74 -10.98 -30.04
N PRO A 624 13.53 -11.56 -29.87
CA PRO A 624 13.33 -12.75 -29.04
C PRO A 624 14.10 -13.99 -29.54
N GLU A 625 14.45 -14.06 -30.82
CA GLU A 625 15.24 -15.14 -31.38
C GLU A 625 16.70 -15.16 -30.92
N ARG A 626 17.17 -14.11 -30.27
CA ARG A 626 18.53 -14.02 -29.72
C ARG A 626 18.63 -14.48 -28.26
N TRP A 627 17.52 -14.80 -27.63
CA TRP A 627 17.45 -15.17 -26.22
C TRP A 627 17.60 -16.68 -26.05
N ILE A 628 18.39 -17.09 -25.07
CA ILE A 628 18.57 -18.49 -24.68
C ILE A 628 18.33 -18.60 -23.17
N ASP A 629 17.48 -19.54 -22.77
CA ASP A 629 17.30 -19.90 -21.37
C ASP A 629 18.53 -20.65 -20.84
N LEU A 630 19.16 -20.10 -19.80
CA LEU A 630 20.33 -20.64 -19.15
C LEU A 630 20.08 -20.80 -17.64
N ALA A 631 20.69 -21.82 -17.06
CA ALA A 631 20.68 -22.03 -15.62
C ALA A 631 22.06 -22.38 -15.10
N TRP A 632 22.37 -22.01 -13.86
CA TRP A 632 23.62 -22.44 -13.21
C TRP A 632 23.59 -23.95 -12.95
N ASP A 633 24.76 -24.59 -13.08
CA ASP A 633 24.94 -25.97 -12.68
C ASP A 633 25.35 -26.03 -11.23
N GLU A 634 24.49 -26.60 -10.36
CA GLU A 634 24.73 -26.73 -8.91
C GLU A 634 25.98 -27.55 -8.56
N SER A 635 26.54 -28.29 -9.52
CA SER A 635 27.75 -29.12 -9.28
C SER A 635 29.08 -28.37 -9.38
N ALA A 636 29.05 -27.05 -9.75
CA ALA A 636 30.26 -26.25 -9.99
C ALA A 636 30.50 -25.15 -8.93
N VAL A 637 30.27 -25.46 -7.67
CA VAL A 637 30.19 -24.50 -6.52
C VAL A 637 31.55 -23.94 -6.06
N ASP A 638 32.68 -24.35 -6.64
CA ASP A 638 34.02 -23.96 -6.14
C ASP A 638 34.71 -22.81 -6.93
N ASP A 639 34.08 -22.26 -7.93
CA ASP A 639 34.64 -21.16 -8.71
C ASP A 639 34.32 -19.78 -8.07
N VAL A 640 35.34 -18.91 -8.03
CA VAL A 640 35.23 -17.54 -7.52
C VAL A 640 34.77 -16.61 -8.66
N HIS A 641 33.72 -15.87 -8.43
CA HIS A 641 33.09 -14.94 -9.37
C HIS A 641 33.29 -13.50 -8.94
N THR A 642 33.32 -12.56 -9.90
CA THR A 642 33.48 -11.15 -9.60
C THR A 642 32.11 -10.43 -9.61
N ALA A 643 31.78 -9.78 -8.49
CA ALA A 643 30.63 -8.88 -8.39
C ALA A 643 31.09 -7.44 -8.34
N ARG A 644 30.29 -6.53 -8.89
CA ARG A 644 30.55 -5.09 -8.83
C ARG A 644 29.56 -4.40 -7.91
N LEU A 645 30.08 -3.54 -7.01
CA LEU A 645 29.32 -2.71 -6.10
C LEU A 645 29.59 -1.23 -6.40
N ASP A 646 28.52 -0.43 -6.34
CA ASP A 646 28.57 1.02 -6.23
C ASP A 646 28.39 1.39 -4.75
N VAL A 647 29.38 2.06 -4.15
CA VAL A 647 29.41 2.33 -2.71
C VAL A 647 29.71 3.80 -2.47
N THR A 648 28.88 4.47 -1.68
CA THR A 648 29.15 5.84 -1.19
C THR A 648 29.61 5.76 0.26
N VAL A 649 30.83 6.21 0.51
CA VAL A 649 31.53 6.14 1.82
C VAL A 649 31.78 7.54 2.36
N THR A 650 31.68 7.74 3.67
CA THR A 650 32.02 9.03 4.31
C THR A 650 33.50 9.38 4.09
N ASN A 651 33.79 10.65 3.79
CA ASN A 651 35.14 11.13 3.57
C ASN A 651 35.87 11.44 4.92
N GLU A 652 36.01 10.40 5.74
CA GLU A 652 36.66 10.46 7.05
C GLU A 652 37.86 9.53 7.11
N PRO A 653 38.90 9.88 7.95
CA PRO A 653 40.03 9.00 8.15
C PRO A 653 39.58 7.63 8.70
N GLY A 654 39.92 6.53 8.00
CA GLY A 654 39.61 5.17 8.41
C GLY A 654 38.43 4.54 7.68
N SER A 655 37.54 5.31 7.04
CA SER A 655 36.34 4.77 6.36
C SER A 655 36.63 3.72 5.28
N LEU A 656 37.68 3.91 4.47
CA LEU A 656 38.14 2.90 3.50
C LEU A 656 38.73 1.64 4.17
N GLY A 657 39.37 1.81 5.33
CA GLY A 657 39.87 0.70 6.14
C GLY A 657 38.74 -0.14 6.72
N GLU A 658 37.66 0.50 7.20
CA GLU A 658 36.47 -0.17 7.69
C GLU A 658 35.75 -0.91 6.55
N LEU A 659 35.56 -0.29 5.40
CA LEU A 659 35.00 -0.91 4.20
C LEU A 659 35.74 -2.20 3.85
N SER A 660 37.08 -2.14 3.73
CA SER A 660 37.89 -3.30 3.35
C SER A 660 37.85 -4.41 4.42
N THR A 661 37.80 -4.04 5.70
CA THR A 661 37.70 -4.96 6.82
C THR A 661 36.35 -5.69 6.83
N LEU A 662 35.25 -5.00 6.56
CA LEU A 662 33.92 -5.60 6.50
C LEU A 662 33.78 -6.58 5.34
N ILE A 663 34.33 -6.25 4.17
CA ILE A 663 34.36 -7.16 3.02
C ILE A 663 35.17 -8.42 3.35
N ALA A 664 36.37 -8.26 3.93
CA ALA A 664 37.24 -9.37 4.28
C ALA A 664 36.64 -10.28 5.38
N ARG A 665 35.94 -9.71 6.37
CA ARG A 665 35.27 -10.50 7.43
C ARG A 665 34.16 -11.39 6.91
N ASN A 666 33.60 -11.09 5.72
CA ASN A 666 32.60 -11.88 5.04
C ASN A 666 33.20 -12.70 3.87
N ASP A 667 34.50 -13.06 3.98
CA ASP A 667 35.24 -13.86 3.00
C ASP A 667 35.27 -13.31 1.59
N GLY A 668 34.98 -12.01 1.41
CA GLY A 668 35.09 -11.29 0.13
C GLY A 668 36.51 -10.78 -0.09
N ASN A 669 36.99 -10.82 -1.33
CA ASN A 669 38.30 -10.24 -1.72
C ASN A 669 38.08 -9.11 -2.73
N ILE A 670 38.65 -7.93 -2.44
CA ILE A 670 38.60 -6.79 -3.36
C ILE A 670 39.60 -7.01 -4.48
N SER A 671 39.11 -7.16 -5.72
CA SER A 671 39.94 -7.33 -6.90
C SER A 671 40.25 -6.01 -7.61
N ASN A 672 39.36 -5.02 -7.50
CA ASN A 672 39.54 -3.69 -8.07
C ASN A 672 38.75 -2.65 -7.29
N LEU A 673 39.29 -1.42 -7.16
CA LEU A 673 38.62 -0.29 -6.52
C LEU A 673 38.89 0.98 -7.33
N LYS A 674 37.82 1.65 -7.75
CA LYS A 674 37.89 2.89 -8.51
C LYS A 674 37.05 3.98 -7.84
N VAL A 675 37.67 5.13 -7.56
CA VAL A 675 36.95 6.34 -7.12
C VAL A 675 36.28 6.95 -8.34
N THR A 676 34.98 7.11 -8.32
CA THR A 676 34.16 7.68 -9.41
C THR A 676 33.72 9.11 -9.12
N GLY A 677 33.59 9.46 -7.83
CA GLY A 677 33.25 10.79 -7.38
C GLY A 677 33.89 11.10 -6.03
N ARG A 678 34.13 12.40 -5.76
CA ARG A 678 34.62 12.87 -4.47
C ARG A 678 33.99 14.21 -4.15
N THR A 679 33.37 14.30 -2.97
CA THR A 679 32.89 15.54 -2.37
C THR A 679 33.64 15.83 -1.05
N SER A 680 33.31 16.93 -0.39
CA SER A 680 33.83 17.21 0.96
C SER A 680 33.37 16.18 1.98
N GLU A 681 32.23 15.57 1.79
CA GLU A 681 31.57 14.69 2.76
C GLU A 681 31.61 13.20 2.37
N PHE A 682 31.74 12.88 1.06
CA PHE A 682 31.61 11.49 0.58
C PHE A 682 32.61 11.16 -0.54
N PHE A 683 32.93 9.86 -0.63
CA PHE A 683 33.55 9.21 -1.78
C PHE A 683 32.57 8.28 -2.46
N ASP A 684 32.42 8.38 -3.79
CA ASP A 684 31.73 7.38 -4.58
C ASP A 684 32.73 6.40 -5.18
N LEU A 685 32.54 5.13 -4.91
CA LEU A 685 33.46 4.05 -5.26
C LEU A 685 32.76 3.00 -6.11
N LYS A 686 33.42 2.54 -7.17
CA LYS A 686 33.10 1.27 -7.82
C LYS A 686 34.09 0.21 -7.37
N ILE A 687 33.57 -0.87 -6.79
CA ILE A 687 34.40 -1.93 -6.19
C ILE A 687 34.07 -3.26 -6.86
N ASP A 688 35.07 -3.92 -7.41
CA ASP A 688 34.95 -5.30 -7.88
C ASP A 688 35.40 -6.23 -6.76
N ILE A 689 34.50 -7.11 -6.32
CA ILE A 689 34.76 -8.07 -5.23
C ILE A 689 34.62 -9.50 -5.74
N GLN A 690 35.49 -10.36 -5.26
CA GLN A 690 35.44 -11.78 -5.55
C GLN A 690 34.58 -12.48 -4.48
N VAL A 691 33.55 -13.19 -4.93
CA VAL A 691 32.57 -13.92 -4.11
C VAL A 691 32.23 -15.25 -4.75
N ARG A 692 31.70 -16.21 -3.98
CA ARG A 692 31.31 -17.53 -4.47
C ARG A 692 29.91 -17.52 -5.09
N ASP A 693 28.99 -16.80 -4.46
CA ASP A 693 27.58 -16.79 -4.85
C ASP A 693 26.88 -15.49 -4.43
N VAL A 694 25.60 -15.35 -4.82
CA VAL A 694 24.74 -14.23 -4.45
C VAL A 694 24.52 -14.13 -2.93
N ARG A 695 24.49 -15.24 -2.20
CA ARG A 695 24.27 -15.22 -0.74
C ARG A 695 25.44 -14.57 -0.02
N GLN A 696 26.66 -14.90 -0.39
CA GLN A 696 27.85 -14.24 0.16
C GLN A 696 27.85 -12.75 -0.17
N LEU A 697 27.51 -12.38 -1.42
CA LEU A 697 27.39 -10.97 -1.81
C LEU A 697 26.33 -10.23 -0.97
N THR A 698 25.18 -10.85 -0.75
CA THR A 698 24.11 -10.28 0.07
C THR A 698 24.55 -10.03 1.52
N ASN A 699 25.31 -10.97 2.11
CA ASN A 699 25.87 -10.81 3.45
C ASN A 699 26.88 -9.65 3.51
N ILE A 700 27.72 -9.50 2.49
CA ILE A 700 28.65 -8.36 2.37
C ILE A 700 27.89 -7.03 2.29
N ILE A 701 26.87 -6.96 1.44
CA ILE A 701 26.03 -5.77 1.29
C ILE A 701 25.34 -5.42 2.61
N ALA A 702 24.79 -6.41 3.31
CA ALA A 702 24.14 -6.23 4.61
C ALA A 702 25.14 -5.73 5.68
N ALA A 703 26.35 -6.28 5.74
CA ALA A 703 27.38 -5.85 6.65
C ALA A 703 27.85 -4.42 6.37
N LEU A 704 27.98 -4.05 5.09
CA LEU A 704 28.31 -2.70 4.67
C LEU A 704 27.22 -1.69 5.03
N ARG A 705 25.97 -2.02 4.81
CA ARG A 705 24.81 -1.15 5.17
C ARG A 705 24.67 -0.94 6.68
N ALA A 706 25.15 -1.85 7.49
CA ALA A 706 25.12 -1.73 8.95
C ALA A 706 26.21 -0.79 9.51
N SER A 707 27.20 -0.40 8.71
CA SER A 707 28.30 0.49 9.13
C SER A 707 27.92 1.94 8.97
N SER A 708 28.23 2.78 9.97
CA SER A 708 28.03 4.22 9.93
C SER A 708 28.94 4.95 8.93
N ALA A 709 30.05 4.32 8.52
CA ALA A 709 30.97 4.86 7.52
C ALA A 709 30.44 4.72 6.07
N ILE A 710 29.40 3.90 5.85
CA ILE A 710 28.85 3.63 4.53
C ILE A 710 27.48 4.29 4.40
N ASN A 711 27.36 5.26 3.51
CA ASN A 711 26.10 5.96 3.26
C ASN A 711 25.15 5.16 2.36
N SER A 712 25.68 4.56 1.30
CA SER A 712 24.91 3.68 0.42
C SER A 712 25.77 2.57 -0.15
N VAL A 713 25.16 1.40 -0.42
CA VAL A 713 25.79 0.31 -1.16
C VAL A 713 24.75 -0.37 -2.03
N GLU A 714 25.06 -0.52 -3.30
CA GLU A 714 24.22 -1.15 -4.29
C GLU A 714 25.04 -2.06 -5.20
N ARG A 715 24.44 -3.15 -5.67
CA ARG A 715 25.05 -3.96 -6.71
C ARG A 715 24.86 -3.25 -8.05
N ALA A 716 25.93 -3.08 -8.81
CA ALA A 716 25.86 -2.52 -10.16
C ALA A 716 25.01 -3.45 -11.06
N ARG A 717 24.00 -2.90 -11.71
CA ARG A 717 23.04 -3.65 -12.54
C ARG A 717 23.03 -3.26 -14.03
N GLY A 718 24.05 -2.59 -14.51
CA GLY A 718 24.17 -2.21 -15.91
C GLY A 718 24.65 -0.81 -16.12
#